data_af8a760c3ef22ff5c8dd38a25b4098c3
#
_entry.id   af8a760c3ef22ff5c8dd38a25b4098c3
#
_cell.length_a   1.000
_cell.length_b   1.000
_cell.length_c   1.000
_cell.angle_alpha   90.00
_cell.angle_beta   90.00
_cell.angle_gamma   90.00
#
_symmetry.space_group_name_H-M   'P 1'
#
loop_
_entity.id
_entity.type
_entity.pdbx_description
1 polymer ?
#
loop_
_entity_poly.entity_id
_entity_poly.type
_entity_poly.pdbx_seq_one_letter_code
_entity_poly.pdbx_strand_id
1 'polypeptide(L)'
;MAVMTSIAVGVAAYSAGATMAVAIGAGLGYFASTWTGYFLLTAATSMAINALTPKPPIGTGANRGYQVTARGTALAHQVIYGKTQTGGAEVYISTSDWVNPIGTIPNRYLHKAIAFAGHEIEEFEEIYINDELFDSNSRYYGKIYIAERLGTSDQAAVTSSEVNNITLPTEWDATRKLSGISYLYVVMEYDADLFPNGVPEIKAVIKGKKVYDPRTSTTAWSDNPALCIRDYLTSSYGLAEESANVDDDYVSTAANVCEYFNYPTLTGDPRFSLNGAFVTSITPADILNDLLTSMGGMIWYAQGKWRMKPAYYTSPVLDINEDDFRSAVNVSTRHSRRDNFNIVKGTWKGPDSFYQVTDYPQVPDAAATNPFVVADNGQESVVDLNLAFTNNVTQARRIARILLERNRQQLTIEASFGLRTFQVQVGDIVRITNTRFGWTNKEFEVVKWTFGLQEGNDLQTQMTLREISESVFDDVDDGVVYEADNTTLLSPFDVPPVAVALTQEYRVINEHVTNVLVVNVTSTSPTRVDYVEVEFKKSTESTYSVLGTGDLGRFEIIDIETPLAGATDTIVYDVRARAINALGVKGNFTNVSKTVEADTVGPSAPATFEKQLSGGTLFFSWTASTDFDLSYYKLWHSSSTTATFTDGSP
;
A
#
# COMPACT_ATOMS: atom_id res chain seq x y z
N MET A 1 9.16 -6.97 36.80
CA MET A 1 9.53 -6.80 38.21
C MET A 1 11.05 -6.62 38.38
N ALA A 2 11.92 -7.44 37.84
CA ALA A 2 13.36 -7.32 38.04
C ALA A 2 14.01 -6.12 37.34
N VAL A 3 13.51 -5.66 36.16
CA VAL A 3 13.94 -4.39 35.53
C VAL A 3 13.59 -3.20 36.42
N MET A 4 12.41 -3.21 37.03
CA MET A 4 12.00 -2.20 37.97
C MET A 4 12.86 -2.18 39.25
N THR A 5 13.33 -3.36 39.68
CA THR A 5 14.22 -3.49 40.87
C THR A 5 15.63 -2.99 40.56
N SER A 6 16.19 -3.27 39.37
CA SER A 6 17.51 -2.78 38.97
C SER A 6 17.52 -1.28 38.71
N ILE A 7 16.44 -0.74 38.12
CA ILE A 7 16.22 0.71 37.98
C ILE A 7 16.06 1.34 39.36
N ALA A 8 15.31 0.72 40.27
CA ALA A 8 15.12 1.21 41.64
C ALA A 8 16.45 1.25 42.42
N VAL A 9 17.32 0.24 42.28
CA VAL A 9 18.66 0.21 42.90
C VAL A 9 19.57 1.31 42.29
N GLY A 10 19.52 1.49 40.97
CA GLY A 10 20.27 2.57 40.31
C GLY A 10 19.79 3.95 40.73
N VAL A 11 18.50 4.19 40.81
CA VAL A 11 17.90 5.43 41.28
C VAL A 11 18.19 5.68 42.77
N ALA A 12 18.14 4.64 43.59
CA ALA A 12 18.52 4.76 45.02
C ALA A 12 20.00 5.11 45.21
N ALA A 13 20.89 4.54 44.43
CA ALA A 13 22.33 4.88 44.44
C ALA A 13 22.57 6.33 43.99
N TYR A 14 21.87 6.80 42.95
CA TYR A 14 21.94 8.16 42.44
C TYR A 14 21.38 9.17 43.46
N SER A 15 20.24 8.87 44.08
CA SER A 15 19.66 9.74 45.14
C SER A 15 20.48 9.80 46.39
N ALA A 16 21.37 8.83 46.62
CA ALA A 16 22.33 8.82 47.72
C ALA A 16 23.65 9.59 47.42
N GLY A 17 23.72 10.31 46.27
CA GLY A 17 24.85 11.17 45.90
C GLY A 17 25.95 10.47 45.09
N ALA A 18 25.70 9.26 44.59
CA ALA A 18 26.63 8.58 43.69
C ALA A 18 26.63 9.26 42.30
N THR A 19 27.78 9.25 41.62
CA THR A 19 27.84 9.68 40.22
C THR A 19 26.99 8.72 39.35
N MET A 20 26.49 9.22 38.24
CA MET A 20 25.62 8.45 37.31
C MET A 20 26.27 7.13 36.86
N ALA A 21 27.58 7.14 36.61
CA ALA A 21 28.33 5.94 36.27
C ALA A 21 28.36 4.88 37.40
N VAL A 22 28.47 5.32 38.67
CA VAL A 22 28.42 4.46 39.86
C VAL A 22 26.99 3.93 40.09
N ALA A 23 25.98 4.78 39.86
CA ALA A 23 24.59 4.40 39.99
C ALA A 23 24.17 3.32 38.93
N ILE A 24 24.64 3.48 37.70
CA ILE A 24 24.47 2.47 36.62
C ILE A 24 25.24 1.19 36.97
N GLY A 25 26.48 1.32 37.46
CA GLY A 25 27.29 0.19 37.89
C GLY A 25 26.67 -0.58 39.08
N ALA A 26 26.04 0.10 40.03
CA ALA A 26 25.32 -0.50 41.14
C ALA A 26 24.04 -1.23 40.66
N GLY A 27 23.31 -0.63 39.73
CA GLY A 27 22.16 -1.24 39.08
C GLY A 27 22.53 -2.51 38.30
N LEU A 28 23.61 -2.46 37.53
CA LEU A 28 24.13 -3.59 36.76
C LEU A 28 24.75 -4.67 37.66
N GLY A 29 25.47 -4.29 38.74
CA GLY A 29 26.06 -5.21 39.71
C GLY A 29 24.98 -6.01 40.47
N TYR A 30 23.90 -5.35 40.88
CA TYR A 30 22.75 -6.03 41.48
C TYR A 30 22.04 -6.94 40.46
N PHE A 31 22.00 -6.53 39.22
CA PHE A 31 21.42 -7.28 38.10
C PHE A 31 22.19 -8.57 37.81
N ALA A 32 23.53 -8.50 37.85
CA ALA A 32 24.40 -9.66 37.58
C ALA A 32 24.46 -10.67 38.73
N SER A 33 24.15 -10.25 39.98
CA SER A 33 24.26 -11.08 41.17
C SER A 33 23.00 -11.82 41.60
N THR A 34 21.87 -11.61 40.91
CA THR A 34 20.60 -12.24 41.23
C THR A 34 20.13 -13.19 40.12
N TRP A 35 19.49 -14.31 40.50
CA TRP A 35 18.85 -15.25 39.55
C TRP A 35 17.88 -14.54 38.59
N THR A 36 17.25 -13.46 39.04
CA THR A 36 16.38 -12.59 38.23
C THR A 36 17.21 -11.72 37.27
N GLY A 37 18.43 -11.29 37.64
CA GLY A 37 19.35 -10.61 36.73
C GLY A 37 19.88 -11.54 35.64
N TYR A 38 20.15 -12.81 35.97
CA TYR A 38 20.52 -13.84 35.01
C TYR A 38 19.40 -14.11 34.00
N PHE A 39 18.15 -14.21 34.45
CA PHE A 39 16.98 -14.33 33.59
C PHE A 39 16.75 -13.12 32.68
N LEU A 40 17.14 -11.92 33.11
CA LEU A 40 16.96 -10.69 32.34
C LEU A 40 18.15 -10.34 31.44
N LEU A 41 19.36 -10.79 31.80
CA LEU A 41 20.48 -10.79 30.85
C LEU A 41 20.24 -11.82 29.73
N THR A 42 19.64 -12.96 30.03
CA THR A 42 19.13 -13.90 29.00
C THR A 42 17.90 -13.33 28.28
N ALA A 43 17.09 -12.49 28.89
CA ALA A 43 15.97 -11.77 28.25
C ALA A 43 16.44 -10.55 27.43
N ALA A 44 17.55 -9.89 27.80
CA ALA A 44 18.17 -8.86 26.94
C ALA A 44 18.85 -9.48 25.72
N THR A 45 19.37 -10.70 25.83
CA THR A 45 19.81 -11.49 24.67
C THR A 45 18.65 -12.09 23.90
N SER A 46 17.55 -12.43 24.56
CA SER A 46 16.30 -12.78 23.90
C SER A 46 15.53 -11.53 23.40
N MET A 47 15.87 -10.30 23.79
CA MET A 47 15.36 -9.09 23.15
C MET A 47 15.98 -8.86 21.77
N ALA A 48 17.26 -9.20 21.56
CA ALA A 48 17.82 -9.23 20.20
C ALA A 48 17.21 -10.40 19.38
N ILE A 49 16.83 -11.50 20.03
CA ILE A 49 16.09 -12.61 19.40
C ILE A 49 14.60 -12.30 19.35
N ASN A 50 14.03 -11.63 20.35
CA ASN A 50 12.62 -11.22 20.42
C ASN A 50 12.30 -9.93 19.64
N ALA A 51 13.28 -9.16 19.18
CA ALA A 51 13.06 -8.15 18.17
C ALA A 51 12.66 -8.77 16.82
N LEU A 52 12.96 -10.06 16.64
CA LEU A 52 12.58 -10.83 15.47
C LEU A 52 11.60 -11.99 15.78
N THR A 53 11.22 -12.19 17.05
CA THR A 53 10.10 -13.08 17.40
C THR A 53 8.92 -12.21 17.76
N PRO A 54 7.84 -12.23 16.96
CA PRO A 54 6.65 -11.44 17.25
C PRO A 54 6.10 -11.87 18.62
N LYS A 55 5.96 -10.93 19.53
CA LYS A 55 5.04 -11.12 20.65
C LYS A 55 3.63 -11.24 20.06
N PRO A 56 2.77 -12.15 20.57
CA PRO A 56 1.39 -12.15 20.15
C PRO A 56 0.83 -10.73 20.36
N PRO A 57 0.11 -10.18 19.39
CA PRO A 57 -0.33 -8.80 19.43
C PRO A 57 -1.28 -8.62 20.61
N ILE A 58 -0.86 -7.86 21.61
CA ILE A 58 -1.80 -7.17 22.48
C ILE A 58 -2.35 -6.06 21.59
N GLY A 59 -3.44 -6.33 20.91
CA GLY A 59 -4.45 -5.51 20.26
C GLY A 59 -4.19 -4.05 19.91
N THR A 60 -2.99 -3.69 19.41
CA THR A 60 -2.71 -2.37 18.86
C THR A 60 -2.19 -2.57 17.44
N GLY A 61 -3.03 -2.22 16.47
CA GLY A 61 -2.70 -2.34 15.05
C GLY A 61 -1.37 -1.68 14.68
N ALA A 62 -0.88 -1.99 13.48
CA ALA A 62 0.38 -1.53 12.89
C ALA A 62 0.55 0.00 12.80
N ASN A 63 -0.26 0.76 13.48
CA ASN A 63 -0.30 2.22 13.41
C ASN A 63 0.01 2.83 14.78
N ARG A 64 1.11 3.58 14.85
CA ARG A 64 1.61 4.23 16.06
C ARG A 64 1.38 5.74 16.09
N GLY A 65 0.99 6.35 14.95
CA GLY A 65 0.67 7.77 14.81
C GLY A 65 -0.83 8.06 14.79
N TYR A 66 -1.20 9.33 14.66
CA TYR A 66 -2.59 9.73 14.48
C TYR A 66 -3.12 9.31 13.11
N GLN A 67 -4.22 8.57 13.08
CA GLN A 67 -4.87 8.14 11.85
C GLN A 67 -5.85 9.18 11.32
N VAL A 68 -6.48 9.89 12.24
CA VAL A 68 -7.49 10.92 12.01
C VAL A 68 -7.09 12.17 12.80
N THR A 69 -7.70 13.30 12.51
CA THR A 69 -7.49 14.52 13.30
C THR A 69 -7.96 14.29 14.75
N ALA A 70 -6.99 14.22 15.66
CA ALA A 70 -7.26 14.01 17.09
C ALA A 70 -7.71 15.31 17.76
N ARG A 71 -8.62 15.20 18.73
CA ARG A 71 -9.10 16.32 19.53
C ARG A 71 -8.93 15.99 21.02
N GLY A 72 -8.36 16.91 21.78
CA GLY A 72 -8.18 16.71 23.22
C GLY A 72 -7.47 17.90 23.87
N THR A 73 -7.60 18.01 25.19
CA THR A 73 -6.97 19.09 25.97
C THR A 73 -5.47 18.89 26.18
N ALA A 74 -4.98 17.64 26.09
CA ALA A 74 -3.57 17.30 26.19
C ALA A 74 -3.32 16.08 25.28
N LEU A 75 -2.70 16.31 24.12
CA LEU A 75 -2.35 15.27 23.17
C LEU A 75 -0.84 15.09 23.17
N ALA A 76 -0.40 13.84 23.03
CA ALA A 76 1.02 13.53 22.92
C ALA A 76 1.58 14.06 21.58
N HIS A 77 2.84 14.50 21.60
CA HIS A 77 3.51 14.90 20.37
C HIS A 77 3.67 13.69 19.46
N GLN A 78 3.49 13.92 18.16
CA GLN A 78 3.78 12.94 17.13
C GLN A 78 5.17 13.20 16.56
N VAL A 79 5.90 12.13 16.30
CA VAL A 79 7.19 12.12 15.60
C VAL A 79 7.03 11.35 14.31
N ILE A 80 7.55 11.90 13.21
CA ILE A 80 7.44 11.33 11.87
C ILE A 80 8.84 11.10 11.31
N TYR A 81 9.17 9.87 10.98
CA TYR A 81 10.37 9.49 10.25
C TYR A 81 10.03 9.01 8.84
N GLY A 82 10.92 9.31 7.87
CA GLY A 82 10.71 8.98 6.47
C GLY A 82 9.47 9.67 5.90
N LYS A 83 8.68 8.95 5.10
CA LYS A 83 7.49 9.45 4.41
C LYS A 83 6.24 8.65 4.79
N THR A 84 5.22 9.29 5.34
CA THR A 84 3.96 8.62 5.68
C THR A 84 2.77 9.56 5.63
N GLN A 85 1.57 8.99 5.38
CA GLN A 85 0.32 9.71 5.59
C GLN A 85 -0.11 9.61 7.04
N THR A 86 -0.48 10.74 7.63
CA THR A 86 -0.96 10.82 9.01
C THR A 86 -1.99 11.93 9.18
N GLY A 87 -2.82 11.81 10.21
CA GLY A 87 -3.62 12.90 10.75
C GLY A 87 -2.79 13.77 11.69
N GLY A 88 -3.40 14.78 12.28
CA GLY A 88 -2.78 15.69 13.21
C GLY A 88 -3.62 15.91 14.46
N ALA A 89 -3.15 16.76 15.35
CA ALA A 89 -3.85 17.22 16.55
C ALA A 89 -4.48 18.59 16.31
N GLU A 90 -5.78 18.72 16.49
CA GLU A 90 -6.46 20.02 16.44
C GLU A 90 -6.09 20.84 17.67
N VAL A 91 -5.28 21.90 17.46
CA VAL A 91 -4.77 22.76 18.55
C VAL A 91 -5.47 24.11 18.62
N TYR A 92 -6.21 24.49 17.58
CA TYR A 92 -6.95 25.72 17.53
C TYR A 92 -8.17 25.58 16.61
N ILE A 93 -9.30 26.15 17.03
CA ILE A 93 -10.52 26.27 16.25
C ILE A 93 -11.22 27.58 16.60
N SER A 94 -11.63 28.34 15.61
CA SER A 94 -12.38 29.59 15.77
C SER A 94 -13.16 29.92 14.50
N THR A 95 -13.99 30.96 14.52
CA THR A 95 -14.71 31.43 13.35
C THR A 95 -14.44 32.91 13.10
N SER A 96 -14.57 33.33 11.85
CA SER A 96 -14.58 34.75 11.52
C SER A 96 -15.70 35.11 10.56
N ASP A 97 -16.03 36.41 10.54
CA ASP A 97 -17.09 36.95 9.70
C ASP A 97 -16.56 37.28 8.30
N TRP A 98 -17.43 37.17 7.32
CA TRP A 98 -17.19 37.76 6.03
C TRP A 98 -17.75 39.21 6.01
N VAL A 99 -16.87 40.16 5.76
CA VAL A 99 -17.22 41.57 5.75
C VAL A 99 -16.97 42.12 4.35
N ASN A 100 -17.99 42.72 3.74
CA ASN A 100 -17.85 43.45 2.49
C ASN A 100 -18.60 44.78 2.58
N PRO A 101 -18.50 45.69 1.56
CA PRO A 101 -19.20 46.98 1.55
C PRO A 101 -20.73 46.89 1.60
N ILE A 102 -21.32 45.72 1.33
CA ILE A 102 -22.76 45.50 1.28
C ILE A 102 -23.31 44.96 2.61
N GLY A 103 -22.47 44.32 3.42
CA GLY A 103 -22.90 43.74 4.71
C GLY A 103 -21.88 42.78 5.33
N THR A 104 -22.26 42.23 6.48
CA THR A 104 -21.49 41.25 7.22
C THR A 104 -22.27 39.94 7.28
N ILE A 105 -21.61 38.82 6.93
CA ILE A 105 -22.14 37.48 7.16
C ILE A 105 -21.36 36.89 8.34
N PRO A 106 -22.00 36.71 9.49
CA PRO A 106 -21.32 36.21 10.69
C PRO A 106 -20.92 34.73 10.53
N ASN A 107 -19.76 34.37 11.11
CA ASN A 107 -19.22 33.00 11.17
C ASN A 107 -19.14 32.32 9.78
N ARG A 108 -18.83 33.09 8.74
CA ARG A 108 -18.72 32.57 7.37
C ARG A 108 -17.52 31.65 7.21
N TYR A 109 -16.43 31.89 7.95
CA TYR A 109 -15.20 31.15 7.86
C TYR A 109 -14.93 30.39 9.16
N LEU A 110 -14.54 29.11 9.01
CA LEU A 110 -14.03 28.26 10.08
C LEU A 110 -12.51 28.22 9.96
N HIS A 111 -11.81 28.57 11.03
CA HIS A 111 -10.36 28.54 11.15
C HIS A 111 -9.93 27.39 12.03
N LYS A 112 -8.94 26.60 11.57
CA LYS A 112 -8.35 25.50 12.33
C LYS A 112 -6.83 25.54 12.23
N ALA A 113 -6.13 25.25 13.32
CA ALA A 113 -4.73 24.86 13.27
C ALA A 113 -4.62 23.39 13.68
N ILE A 114 -3.99 22.60 12.82
CA ILE A 114 -3.81 21.16 13.01
C ILE A 114 -2.30 20.88 13.06
N ALA A 115 -1.79 20.50 14.23
CA ALA A 115 -0.39 20.17 14.46
C ALA A 115 -0.12 18.72 14.02
N PHE A 116 0.85 18.49 13.16
CA PHE A 116 1.20 17.17 12.64
C PHE A 116 2.40 16.56 13.32
N ALA A 117 3.45 17.33 13.59
CA ALA A 117 4.62 16.82 14.31
C ALA A 117 5.16 17.80 15.34
N GLY A 118 5.71 17.29 16.43
CA GLY A 118 6.41 18.06 17.48
C GLY A 118 7.86 18.35 17.14
N HIS A 119 8.18 18.50 15.86
CA HIS A 119 9.51 18.80 15.34
C HIS A 119 9.41 19.42 13.94
N GLU A 120 10.54 19.92 13.44
CA GLU A 120 10.67 20.34 12.05
C GLU A 120 10.58 19.14 11.10
N ILE A 121 9.79 19.29 10.02
CA ILE A 121 9.63 18.33 8.93
C ILE A 121 10.29 18.88 7.66
N GLU A 122 10.54 18.01 6.68
CA GLU A 122 11.05 18.45 5.38
C GLU A 122 9.97 19.19 4.58
N GLU A 123 8.81 18.54 4.37
CA GLU A 123 7.68 19.12 3.62
C GLU A 123 6.36 18.40 3.87
N PHE A 124 5.26 19.09 3.59
CA PHE A 124 3.96 18.49 3.31
C PHE A 124 3.90 18.20 1.81
N GLU A 125 3.94 16.93 1.41
CA GLU A 125 4.01 16.55 0.00
C GLU A 125 2.61 16.53 -0.64
N GLU A 126 1.62 15.99 0.10
CA GLU A 126 0.23 15.91 -0.34
C GLU A 126 -0.70 16.16 0.84
N ILE A 127 -1.79 16.88 0.59
CA ILE A 127 -2.84 17.14 1.58
C ILE A 127 -4.13 16.50 1.08
N TYR A 128 -4.82 15.81 1.98
CA TYR A 128 -6.07 15.12 1.69
C TYR A 128 -7.21 15.69 2.54
N ILE A 129 -8.37 15.89 1.93
CA ILE A 129 -9.60 16.33 2.57
C ILE A 129 -10.66 15.28 2.32
N ASN A 130 -11.13 14.59 3.37
CA ASN A 130 -12.03 13.43 3.26
C ASN A 130 -11.51 12.38 2.25
N ASP A 131 -10.20 12.04 2.33
CA ASP A 131 -9.51 11.11 1.45
C ASP A 131 -9.42 11.51 -0.03
N GLU A 132 -9.81 12.77 -0.38
CA GLU A 132 -9.64 13.38 -1.70
C GLU A 132 -8.37 14.26 -1.69
N LEU A 133 -7.51 14.09 -2.68
CA LEU A 133 -6.31 14.93 -2.84
C LEU A 133 -6.73 16.39 -3.05
N PHE A 134 -6.17 17.29 -2.24
CA PHE A 134 -6.41 18.71 -2.34
C PHE A 134 -5.44 19.37 -3.31
N ASP A 135 -5.90 19.59 -4.52
CA ASP A 135 -5.20 20.32 -5.58
C ASP A 135 -6.13 21.32 -6.28
N SER A 136 -5.68 21.91 -7.37
CA SER A 136 -6.48 22.84 -8.17
C SER A 136 -7.72 22.23 -8.84
N ASN A 137 -7.83 20.90 -8.91
CA ASN A 137 -8.96 20.17 -9.47
C ASN A 137 -9.93 19.67 -8.39
N SER A 138 -9.53 19.74 -7.13
CA SER A 138 -10.37 19.34 -6.01
C SER A 138 -11.64 20.19 -5.93
N ARG A 139 -12.76 19.54 -5.61
CA ARG A 139 -14.03 20.25 -5.34
C ARG A 139 -13.96 21.26 -4.20
N TYR A 140 -12.96 21.13 -3.32
CA TYR A 140 -12.71 22.04 -2.21
C TYR A 140 -11.90 23.28 -2.60
N TYR A 141 -11.32 23.31 -3.80
CA TYR A 141 -10.51 24.42 -4.27
C TYR A 141 -11.32 25.71 -4.33
N GLY A 142 -10.75 26.80 -3.80
CA GLY A 142 -11.42 28.09 -3.71
C GLY A 142 -12.44 28.23 -2.56
N LYS A 143 -12.66 27.14 -1.77
CA LYS A 143 -13.48 27.14 -0.55
C LYS A 143 -12.68 26.79 0.69
N ILE A 144 -11.54 26.08 0.53
CA ILE A 144 -10.58 25.79 1.57
C ILE A 144 -9.25 26.46 1.20
N TYR A 145 -8.65 27.12 2.18
CA TYR A 145 -7.37 27.80 2.05
C TYR A 145 -6.44 27.26 3.13
N ILE A 146 -5.21 26.90 2.76
CA ILE A 146 -4.26 26.23 3.65
C ILE A 146 -2.94 27.02 3.64
N ALA A 147 -2.42 27.29 4.83
CA ALA A 147 -1.07 27.79 5.02
C ALA A 147 -0.26 26.76 5.84
N GLU A 148 0.96 26.48 5.40
CA GLU A 148 1.83 25.45 5.94
C GLU A 148 2.91 26.06 6.84
N ARG A 149 3.26 25.35 7.93
CA ARG A 149 4.40 25.63 8.80
C ARG A 149 5.17 24.36 9.07
N LEU A 150 6.43 24.37 8.69
CA LEU A 150 7.27 23.17 8.72
C LEU A 150 7.82 22.84 10.12
N GLY A 151 7.61 23.70 11.11
CA GLY A 151 8.10 23.46 12.48
C GLY A 151 9.49 24.00 12.72
N THR A 152 9.95 25.00 11.96
CA THR A 152 11.25 25.63 12.23
C THR A 152 11.20 26.45 13.53
N SER A 153 12.34 26.62 14.17
CA SER A 153 12.44 27.35 15.45
C SER A 153 12.11 28.83 15.32
N ASP A 154 12.28 29.40 14.12
CA ASP A 154 12.11 30.83 13.80
C ASP A 154 10.85 31.12 12.96
N GLN A 155 9.97 30.09 12.74
CA GLN A 155 8.76 30.27 11.92
C GLN A 155 7.88 31.43 12.40
N ALA A 156 7.25 32.10 11.43
CA ALA A 156 6.29 33.16 11.70
C ALA A 156 4.87 32.61 11.93
N ALA A 157 4.03 33.36 12.60
CA ALA A 157 2.60 33.09 12.64
C ALA A 157 1.99 33.23 11.23
N VAL A 158 0.92 32.48 10.96
CA VAL A 158 0.17 32.61 9.70
C VAL A 158 -0.51 33.97 9.65
N THR A 159 -0.50 34.59 8.46
CA THR A 159 -1.09 35.90 8.19
C THR A 159 -2.29 35.77 7.26
N SER A 160 -3.14 36.78 7.21
CA SER A 160 -4.32 36.79 6.33
C SER A 160 -3.97 36.69 4.84
N SER A 161 -2.83 37.23 4.42
CA SER A 161 -2.37 37.18 3.03
C SER A 161 -2.07 35.76 2.52
N GLU A 162 -1.74 34.86 3.43
CA GLU A 162 -1.45 33.46 3.10
C GLU A 162 -2.73 32.61 2.95
N VAL A 163 -3.86 33.11 3.43
CA VAL A 163 -5.17 32.45 3.38
C VAL A 163 -6.20 33.32 2.65
N ASN A 164 -5.89 33.73 1.44
CA ASN A 164 -6.74 34.50 0.54
C ASN A 164 -7.24 35.86 1.11
N ASN A 165 -6.43 36.52 1.92
CA ASN A 165 -6.77 37.79 2.60
C ASN A 165 -8.02 37.72 3.50
N ILE A 166 -8.38 36.51 3.96
CA ILE A 166 -9.46 36.33 4.92
C ILE A 166 -8.99 36.86 6.27
N THR A 167 -9.84 37.65 6.93
CA THR A 167 -9.55 38.23 8.25
C THR A 167 -9.42 37.10 9.27
N LEU A 168 -8.25 37.00 9.91
CA LEU A 168 -8.02 36.03 10.96
C LEU A 168 -8.73 36.44 12.26
N PRO A 169 -9.15 35.45 13.09
CA PRO A 169 -9.69 35.71 14.41
C PRO A 169 -8.67 36.49 15.27
N THR A 170 -9.16 37.37 16.14
CA THR A 170 -8.30 38.23 17.00
C THR A 170 -7.39 37.46 17.93
N GLU A 171 -7.78 36.23 18.28
CA GLU A 171 -7.00 35.31 19.12
C GLU A 171 -5.78 34.72 18.38
N TRP A 172 -5.78 34.76 17.04
CA TRP A 172 -4.66 34.33 16.21
C TRP A 172 -3.80 35.54 15.80
N ASP A 173 -2.92 35.93 16.68
CA ASP A 173 -2.01 37.07 16.49
C ASP A 173 -0.58 36.64 16.09
N ALA A 174 0.30 37.60 15.89
CA ALA A 174 1.71 37.39 15.52
C ALA A 174 2.52 36.58 16.54
N THR A 175 2.00 36.35 17.75
CA THR A 175 2.65 35.52 18.78
C THR A 175 2.36 34.03 18.63
N ARG A 176 1.33 33.67 17.86
CA ARG A 176 0.89 32.29 17.63
C ARG A 176 1.73 31.58 16.56
N LYS A 177 3.02 31.49 16.81
CA LYS A 177 4.00 30.93 15.86
C LYS A 177 4.04 29.40 15.89
N LEU A 178 3.77 28.78 17.04
CA LEU A 178 3.95 27.33 17.29
C LEU A 178 5.35 26.85 16.88
N SER A 179 6.39 27.62 17.24
CA SER A 179 7.78 27.31 16.90
C SER A 179 8.17 25.89 17.34
N GLY A 180 8.84 25.14 16.47
CA GLY A 180 9.20 23.75 16.70
C GLY A 180 8.08 22.74 16.47
N ILE A 181 6.90 23.18 16.00
CA ILE A 181 5.75 22.32 15.69
C ILE A 181 5.37 22.53 14.23
N SER A 182 5.32 21.45 13.46
CA SER A 182 4.79 21.51 12.10
C SER A 182 3.27 21.46 12.12
N TYR A 183 2.63 22.38 11.40
CA TYR A 183 1.17 22.46 11.37
C TYR A 183 0.61 23.03 10.07
N LEU A 184 -0.65 22.69 9.80
CA LEU A 184 -1.46 23.33 8.78
C LEU A 184 -2.44 24.30 9.45
N TYR A 185 -2.49 25.53 8.94
CA TYR A 185 -3.56 26.46 9.26
C TYR A 185 -4.57 26.46 8.14
N VAL A 186 -5.78 26.04 8.43
CA VAL A 186 -6.81 25.78 7.46
C VAL A 186 -7.98 26.74 7.67
N VAL A 187 -8.41 27.42 6.61
CA VAL A 187 -9.61 28.25 6.59
C VAL A 187 -10.61 27.65 5.64
N MET A 188 -11.83 27.41 6.11
CA MET A 188 -12.92 26.82 5.35
C MET A 188 -14.06 27.82 5.24
N GLU A 189 -14.49 28.13 4.01
CA GLU A 189 -15.69 28.93 3.77
C GLU A 189 -16.92 28.02 3.88
N TYR A 190 -17.90 28.41 4.69
CA TYR A 190 -19.13 27.64 4.86
C TYR A 190 -19.89 27.47 3.52
N ASP A 191 -20.15 26.20 3.19
CA ASP A 191 -20.92 25.79 2.03
C ASP A 191 -21.66 24.48 2.39
N ALA A 192 -23.00 24.55 2.41
CA ALA A 192 -23.82 23.42 2.87
C ALA A 192 -23.78 22.23 1.91
N ASP A 193 -23.62 22.51 0.60
CA ASP A 193 -23.56 21.46 -0.43
C ASP A 193 -22.21 20.77 -0.44
N LEU A 194 -21.14 21.50 -0.12
CA LEU A 194 -19.78 20.98 -0.08
C LEU A 194 -19.47 20.22 1.22
N PHE A 195 -20.09 20.61 2.33
CA PHE A 195 -19.86 20.02 3.66
C PHE A 195 -21.14 19.41 4.27
N PRO A 196 -21.82 18.50 3.57
CA PRO A 196 -23.10 17.93 4.04
C PRO A 196 -22.97 17.14 5.34
N ASN A 197 -21.78 16.57 5.60
CA ASN A 197 -21.47 15.76 6.78
C ASN A 197 -20.73 16.55 7.88
N GLY A 198 -20.63 17.89 7.74
CA GLY A 198 -19.92 18.76 8.68
C GLY A 198 -18.45 19.00 8.31
N VAL A 199 -17.63 19.30 9.31
CA VAL A 199 -16.22 19.65 9.10
C VAL A 199 -15.44 18.45 8.57
N PRO A 200 -14.77 18.57 7.40
CA PRO A 200 -14.05 17.47 6.80
C PRO A 200 -12.82 17.06 7.61
N GLU A 201 -12.42 15.80 7.45
CA GLU A 201 -11.16 15.28 7.95
C GLU A 201 -9.99 15.75 7.08
N ILE A 202 -8.85 16.08 7.71
CA ILE A 202 -7.65 16.52 7.02
C ILE A 202 -6.51 15.59 7.40
N LYS A 203 -5.86 15.01 6.38
CA LYS A 203 -4.67 14.18 6.47
C LYS A 203 -3.60 14.75 5.56
N ALA A 204 -2.34 14.44 5.83
CA ALA A 204 -1.25 14.83 4.95
C ALA A 204 -0.24 13.70 4.77
N VAL A 205 0.33 13.58 3.58
CA VAL A 205 1.55 12.82 3.32
C VAL A 205 2.72 13.74 3.61
N ILE A 206 3.57 13.33 4.53
CA ILE A 206 4.61 14.18 5.09
C ILE A 206 5.97 13.49 4.93
N LYS A 207 6.96 14.22 4.40
CA LYS A 207 8.36 13.89 4.60
C LYS A 207 8.78 14.42 5.96
N GLY A 208 9.08 13.51 6.86
CA GLY A 208 9.22 13.78 8.29
C GLY A 208 10.54 14.45 8.66
N LYS A 209 11.10 14.02 9.78
CA LYS A 209 12.23 14.65 10.46
C LYS A 209 13.53 14.57 9.65
N LYS A 210 14.29 15.66 9.68
CA LYS A 210 15.69 15.69 9.26
C LYS A 210 16.55 15.02 10.32
N VAL A 211 17.40 14.09 9.92
CA VAL A 211 18.26 13.30 10.81
C VAL A 211 19.74 13.52 10.48
N TYR A 212 20.59 13.41 11.49
CA TYR A 212 22.04 13.58 11.32
C TYR A 212 22.65 12.32 10.71
N ASP A 213 23.44 12.49 9.64
CA ASP A 213 24.23 11.43 9.02
C ASP A 213 25.72 11.59 9.41
N PRO A 214 26.29 10.65 10.20
CA PRO A 214 27.68 10.70 10.60
C PRO A 214 28.67 10.53 9.44
N ARG A 215 28.25 9.95 8.31
CA ARG A 215 29.08 9.74 7.10
C ARG A 215 29.40 11.07 6.40
N THR A 216 28.43 11.98 6.40
CA THR A 216 28.53 13.28 5.74
C THR A 216 28.66 14.45 6.72
N SER A 217 28.42 14.20 8.01
CA SER A 217 28.34 15.22 9.07
C SER A 217 27.27 16.29 8.78
N THR A 218 26.20 15.93 8.11
CA THR A 218 25.09 16.83 7.76
C THR A 218 23.77 16.34 8.35
N THR A 219 22.84 17.27 8.56
CA THR A 219 21.46 16.96 8.94
C THR A 219 20.55 17.22 7.75
N ALA A 220 19.90 16.18 7.27
CA ALA A 220 18.99 16.23 6.11
C ALA A 220 17.85 15.24 6.29
N TRP A 221 16.80 15.37 5.48
CA TRP A 221 15.76 14.35 5.43
C TRP A 221 16.34 13.01 4.95
N SER A 222 15.97 11.95 5.66
CA SER A 222 16.33 10.58 5.28
C SER A 222 15.32 9.61 5.84
N ASP A 223 15.04 8.55 5.06
CA ASP A 223 14.26 7.39 5.46
C ASP A 223 15.15 6.17 5.78
N ASN A 224 16.46 6.41 5.95
CA ASN A 224 17.40 5.34 6.31
C ASN A 224 17.18 4.89 7.76
N PRO A 225 16.87 3.60 8.01
CA PRO A 225 16.56 3.10 9.34
C PRO A 225 17.66 3.35 10.37
N ALA A 226 18.92 3.17 9.98
CA ALA A 226 20.05 3.35 10.92
C ALA A 226 20.18 4.80 11.39
N LEU A 227 19.96 5.76 10.50
CA LEU A 227 20.00 7.20 10.85
C LEU A 227 18.81 7.60 11.72
N CYS A 228 17.60 7.09 11.39
CA CYS A 228 16.40 7.35 12.21
C CYS A 228 16.53 6.75 13.61
N ILE A 229 17.07 5.53 13.74
CA ILE A 229 17.30 4.89 15.04
C ILE A 229 18.37 5.66 15.84
N ARG A 230 19.44 6.13 15.19
CA ARG A 230 20.43 7.00 15.83
C ARG A 230 19.79 8.26 16.40
N ASP A 231 18.96 8.93 15.60
CA ASP A 231 18.22 10.12 16.06
C ASP A 231 17.32 9.78 17.25
N TYR A 232 16.61 8.64 17.19
CA TYR A 232 15.76 8.19 18.30
C TYR A 232 16.54 7.92 19.58
N LEU A 233 17.73 7.30 19.48
CA LEU A 233 18.59 7.07 20.65
C LEU A 233 19.01 8.36 21.33
N THR A 234 19.32 9.41 20.55
CA THR A 234 19.86 10.68 21.07
C THR A 234 18.78 11.74 21.37
N SER A 235 17.56 11.56 20.86
CA SER A 235 16.46 12.50 21.06
C SER A 235 15.85 12.42 22.45
N SER A 236 15.41 13.57 22.99
CA SER A 236 14.77 13.67 24.32
C SER A 236 13.44 12.91 24.44
N TYR A 237 12.77 12.65 23.36
CA TYR A 237 11.55 11.83 23.29
C TYR A 237 11.85 10.33 23.11
N GLY A 238 13.11 9.97 22.85
CA GLY A 238 13.61 8.60 22.75
C GLY A 238 14.32 8.18 24.03
N LEU A 239 15.58 7.74 23.91
CA LEU A 239 16.39 7.32 25.04
C LEU A 239 17.22 8.46 25.67
N ALA A 240 17.27 9.62 25.03
CA ALA A 240 18.04 10.80 25.46
C ALA A 240 19.54 10.51 25.73
N GLU A 241 20.13 9.60 24.98
CA GLU A 241 21.54 9.24 25.09
C GLU A 241 22.44 10.38 24.54
N GLU A 242 23.59 10.55 25.13
CA GLU A 242 24.60 11.43 24.56
C GLU A 242 25.12 10.87 23.23
N SER A 243 25.36 11.72 22.23
CA SER A 243 25.87 11.27 20.91
C SER A 243 27.18 10.46 21.03
N ALA A 244 28.01 10.74 22.05
CA ALA A 244 29.22 9.98 22.31
C ALA A 244 28.97 8.51 22.72
N ASN A 245 27.77 8.21 23.22
CA ASN A 245 27.34 6.86 23.62
C ASN A 245 26.77 6.06 22.45
N VAL A 246 26.74 6.61 21.24
CA VAL A 246 26.37 5.90 20.02
C VAL A 246 27.64 5.67 19.20
N ASP A 247 27.78 4.45 18.68
CA ASP A 247 28.93 4.07 17.86
C ASP A 247 28.67 4.42 16.39
N ASP A 248 29.12 5.62 15.97
CA ASP A 248 28.85 6.15 14.63
C ASP A 248 29.50 5.33 13.49
N ASP A 249 30.53 4.51 13.78
CA ASP A 249 31.10 3.58 12.79
C ASP A 249 30.11 2.44 12.47
N TYR A 250 29.44 1.91 13.50
CA TYR A 250 28.38 0.92 13.32
C TYR A 250 27.13 1.50 12.66
N VAL A 251 26.76 2.73 13.01
CA VAL A 251 25.65 3.45 12.35
C VAL A 251 25.97 3.66 10.87
N SER A 252 27.18 4.12 10.54
CA SER A 252 27.61 4.36 9.15
C SER A 252 27.59 3.07 8.32
N THR A 253 28.09 1.96 8.89
CA THR A 253 28.06 0.66 8.26
C THR A 253 26.63 0.18 8.04
N ALA A 254 25.77 0.31 9.05
CA ALA A 254 24.36 -0.05 8.97
C ALA A 254 23.61 0.80 7.92
N ALA A 255 23.89 2.10 7.87
CA ALA A 255 23.30 3.02 6.90
C ALA A 255 23.68 2.64 5.46
N ASN A 256 24.96 2.31 5.22
CA ASN A 256 25.42 1.85 3.90
C ASN A 256 24.73 0.56 3.47
N VAL A 257 24.51 -0.38 4.39
CA VAL A 257 23.78 -1.63 4.10
C VAL A 257 22.31 -1.35 3.78
N CYS A 258 21.66 -0.45 4.51
CA CYS A 258 20.26 -0.09 4.26
C CYS A 258 20.08 0.56 2.88
N GLU A 259 21.03 1.38 2.44
CA GLU A 259 21.01 2.07 1.14
C GLU A 259 21.52 1.23 -0.03
N TYR A 260 21.93 -0.02 0.20
CA TYR A 260 22.51 -0.84 -0.86
C TYR A 260 21.50 -1.23 -1.93
N PHE A 261 21.72 -0.77 -3.16
CA PHE A 261 20.83 -0.93 -4.31
C PHE A 261 21.13 -2.15 -5.22
N ASN A 262 22.15 -2.94 -4.92
CA ASN A 262 22.71 -3.92 -5.86
C ASN A 262 22.00 -5.29 -5.82
N TYR A 263 20.67 -5.27 -5.83
CA TYR A 263 19.88 -6.48 -6.04
C TYR A 263 19.41 -6.54 -7.49
N PRO A 264 19.66 -7.66 -8.20
CA PRO A 264 19.42 -7.76 -9.65
C PRO A 264 17.94 -7.65 -10.07
N THR A 265 17.00 -7.64 -9.11
CA THR A 265 15.56 -7.63 -9.37
C THR A 265 14.84 -6.37 -8.93
N LEU A 266 15.52 -5.42 -8.26
CA LEU A 266 14.86 -4.24 -7.70
C LEU A 266 15.27 -2.96 -8.42
N THR A 267 14.30 -2.29 -8.95
CA THR A 267 14.35 -1.02 -9.69
C THR A 267 14.69 0.16 -8.78
N GLY A 268 15.91 0.22 -8.22
CA GLY A 268 16.43 1.41 -7.56
C GLY A 268 15.94 1.68 -6.13
N ASP A 269 15.20 0.78 -5.50
CA ASP A 269 14.76 0.92 -4.10
C ASP A 269 15.88 0.55 -3.12
N PRO A 270 15.99 1.23 -1.96
CA PRO A 270 16.94 0.85 -0.92
C PRO A 270 16.59 -0.53 -0.34
N ARG A 271 17.61 -1.24 0.18
CA ARG A 271 17.39 -2.54 0.82
C ARG A 271 16.40 -2.45 1.98
N PHE A 272 16.54 -1.43 2.80
CA PHE A 272 15.65 -1.12 3.91
C PHE A 272 15.40 0.39 3.99
N SER A 273 14.14 0.76 4.19
CA SER A 273 13.70 2.12 4.49
C SER A 273 12.82 2.13 5.74
N LEU A 274 12.74 3.27 6.40
CA LEU A 274 11.94 3.47 7.60
C LEU A 274 10.97 4.63 7.38
N ASN A 275 9.69 4.32 7.37
CA ASN A 275 8.64 5.25 7.01
C ASN A 275 7.43 5.08 7.95
N GLY A 276 7.19 6.05 8.81
CA GLY A 276 6.08 5.96 9.75
C GLY A 276 6.04 7.07 10.78
N ALA A 277 4.99 7.08 11.59
CA ALA A 277 4.79 8.03 12.66
C ALA A 277 4.44 7.33 13.97
N PHE A 278 4.81 7.92 15.08
CA PHE A 278 4.45 7.47 16.42
C PHE A 278 4.19 8.63 17.37
N VAL A 279 3.41 8.39 18.41
CA VAL A 279 3.17 9.36 19.48
C VAL A 279 4.10 9.10 20.68
N THR A 280 4.58 10.17 21.29
CA THR A 280 5.58 10.11 22.38
C THR A 280 5.06 9.50 23.69
N SER A 281 3.77 9.18 23.76
CA SER A 281 3.17 8.48 24.92
C SER A 281 3.39 6.96 24.91
N ILE A 282 3.91 6.40 23.83
CA ILE A 282 4.22 4.97 23.71
C ILE A 282 5.55 4.69 24.42
N THR A 283 5.67 3.50 25.00
CA THR A 283 6.89 3.07 25.71
C THR A 283 8.11 3.13 24.78
N PRO A 284 9.22 3.78 25.16
CA PRO A 284 10.40 3.91 24.29
C PRO A 284 10.95 2.58 23.77
N ALA A 285 10.91 1.52 24.59
CA ALA A 285 11.37 0.20 24.18
C ALA A 285 10.51 -0.42 23.07
N ASP A 286 9.20 -0.19 23.10
CA ASP A 286 8.30 -0.71 22.07
C ASP A 286 8.52 0.03 20.75
N ILE A 287 8.71 1.35 20.78
CA ILE A 287 9.05 2.13 19.59
C ILE A 287 10.41 1.70 19.02
N LEU A 288 11.43 1.54 19.86
CA LEU A 288 12.74 1.09 19.39
C LEU A 288 12.67 -0.28 18.72
N ASN A 289 11.89 -1.22 19.28
CA ASN A 289 11.64 -2.52 18.65
C ASN A 289 10.96 -2.39 17.29
N ASP A 290 9.92 -1.54 17.20
CA ASP A 290 9.23 -1.31 15.93
C ASP A 290 10.15 -0.66 14.87
N LEU A 291 11.01 0.29 15.28
CA LEU A 291 12.01 0.90 14.39
C LEU A 291 13.02 -0.15 13.88
N LEU A 292 13.51 -1.03 14.77
CA LEU A 292 14.43 -2.11 14.41
C LEU A 292 13.81 -3.12 13.44
N THR A 293 12.50 -3.38 13.53
CA THR A 293 11.83 -4.29 12.59
C THR A 293 11.89 -3.80 11.15
N SER A 294 11.96 -2.48 10.90
CA SER A 294 12.07 -1.93 9.54
C SER A 294 13.32 -2.38 8.78
N MET A 295 14.39 -2.74 9.47
CA MET A 295 15.62 -3.29 8.88
C MET A 295 15.90 -4.75 9.30
N GLY A 296 14.92 -5.41 9.96
CA GLY A 296 15.10 -6.76 10.53
C GLY A 296 16.32 -6.86 11.45
N GLY A 297 16.76 -5.73 11.99
CA GLY A 297 18.05 -5.54 12.64
C GLY A 297 18.06 -5.83 14.13
N MET A 298 19.23 -5.69 14.71
CA MET A 298 19.48 -5.82 16.15
C MET A 298 20.25 -4.60 16.67
N ILE A 299 20.06 -4.33 17.96
CA ILE A 299 20.80 -3.31 18.70
C ILE A 299 21.33 -3.88 20.01
N TRP A 300 22.52 -3.46 20.41
CA TRP A 300 23.12 -3.88 21.68
C TRP A 300 23.99 -2.76 22.26
N TYR A 301 24.22 -2.83 23.56
CA TYR A 301 25.10 -1.92 24.27
C TYR A 301 26.40 -2.65 24.65
N ALA A 302 27.53 -2.16 24.17
CA ALA A 302 28.84 -2.75 24.45
C ALA A 302 29.92 -1.67 24.56
N GLN A 303 30.84 -1.84 25.50
CA GLN A 303 31.97 -0.93 25.71
C GLN A 303 31.57 0.55 25.92
N GLY A 304 30.40 0.80 26.55
CA GLY A 304 29.89 2.13 26.78
C GLY A 304 29.16 2.77 25.60
N LYS A 305 28.91 2.03 24.51
CA LYS A 305 28.26 2.55 23.32
C LYS A 305 27.13 1.66 22.82
N TRP A 306 26.13 2.29 22.26
CA TRP A 306 25.07 1.64 21.47
C TRP A 306 25.57 1.29 20.08
N ARG A 307 25.34 0.07 19.66
CA ARG A 307 25.71 -0.47 18.35
C ARG A 307 24.50 -1.13 17.71
N MET A 308 24.40 -1.05 16.39
CA MET A 308 23.31 -1.65 15.64
C MET A 308 23.81 -2.37 14.40
N LYS A 309 23.04 -3.37 13.95
CA LYS A 309 23.31 -4.12 12.72
C LYS A 309 21.97 -4.43 12.04
N PRO A 310 21.79 -4.07 10.75
CA PRO A 310 20.64 -4.52 9.98
C PRO A 310 20.75 -6.01 9.64
N ALA A 311 19.67 -6.59 9.13
CA ALA A 311 19.65 -7.98 8.72
C ALA A 311 20.41 -8.16 7.39
N TYR A 312 21.67 -8.55 7.50
CA TYR A 312 22.48 -8.94 6.35
C TYR A 312 23.62 -9.88 6.76
N TYR A 313 24.13 -10.63 5.79
CA TYR A 313 25.26 -11.52 6.00
C TYR A 313 26.58 -10.75 6.05
N THR A 314 27.45 -11.11 6.98
CA THR A 314 28.84 -10.68 7.04
C THR A 314 29.76 -11.88 6.99
N SER A 315 30.87 -11.77 6.29
CA SER A 315 31.87 -12.84 6.29
C SER A 315 32.35 -13.17 7.71
N PRO A 316 32.60 -14.44 8.02
CA PRO A 316 33.10 -14.84 9.33
C PRO A 316 34.39 -14.12 9.72
N VAL A 317 34.43 -13.62 10.96
CA VAL A 317 35.56 -12.84 11.50
C VAL A 317 36.63 -13.72 12.14
N LEU A 318 36.27 -14.95 12.54
CA LEU A 318 37.17 -15.87 13.23
C LEU A 318 36.80 -17.32 12.95
N ASP A 319 37.83 -18.16 12.70
CA ASP A 319 37.72 -19.61 12.68
C ASP A 319 38.07 -20.16 14.06
N ILE A 320 37.15 -20.90 14.67
CA ILE A 320 37.25 -21.49 16.00
C ILE A 320 37.43 -23.02 15.83
N ASN A 321 38.38 -23.59 16.52
CA ASN A 321 38.62 -25.01 16.53
C ASN A 321 38.44 -25.60 17.94
N GLU A 322 38.69 -26.93 18.08
CA GLU A 322 38.52 -27.64 19.34
C GLU A 322 39.42 -27.12 20.47
N ASP A 323 40.60 -26.57 20.14
CA ASP A 323 41.56 -26.06 21.11
C ASP A 323 41.14 -24.72 21.73
N ASP A 324 40.21 -24.02 21.09
CA ASP A 324 39.70 -22.74 21.57
C ASP A 324 38.67 -22.90 22.70
N PHE A 325 38.05 -24.09 22.85
CA PHE A 325 37.04 -24.34 23.89
C PHE A 325 37.71 -24.51 25.26
N ARG A 326 37.11 -23.91 26.29
CA ARG A 326 37.59 -23.97 27.70
C ARG A 326 36.56 -24.61 28.64
N SER A 327 35.37 -24.89 28.18
CA SER A 327 34.32 -25.55 28.96
C SER A 327 33.65 -26.67 28.18
N ALA A 328 32.79 -27.42 28.86
CA ALA A 328 31.80 -28.26 28.18
C ALA A 328 30.93 -27.45 27.27
N VAL A 329 30.61 -28.01 26.11
CA VAL A 329 29.75 -27.37 25.11
C VAL A 329 28.30 -27.79 25.35
N ASN A 330 27.43 -26.81 25.65
CA ASN A 330 26.00 -27.03 25.68
C ASN A 330 25.43 -26.84 24.28
N VAL A 331 24.88 -27.88 23.69
CA VAL A 331 24.30 -27.83 22.35
C VAL A 331 22.80 -28.05 22.45
N SER A 332 22.04 -27.05 22.04
CA SER A 332 20.59 -27.13 21.84
C SER A 332 20.31 -27.30 20.36
N THR A 333 19.79 -28.47 19.97
CA THR A 333 19.65 -28.83 18.55
C THR A 333 18.30 -28.41 17.96
N ARG A 334 17.33 -28.09 18.79
CA ARG A 334 15.97 -27.71 18.36
C ARG A 334 15.35 -26.72 19.34
N HIS A 335 14.59 -25.77 18.79
CA HIS A 335 13.70 -24.95 19.58
C HIS A 335 12.47 -25.73 20.05
N SER A 336 11.77 -25.18 21.05
CA SER A 336 10.45 -25.67 21.42
C SER A 336 9.51 -25.65 20.21
N ARG A 337 8.70 -26.69 20.06
CA ARG A 337 7.70 -26.74 18.98
C ARG A 337 6.73 -25.56 19.02
N ARG A 338 6.53 -24.97 20.18
CA ARG A 338 5.68 -23.78 20.38
C ARG A 338 6.28 -22.53 19.75
N ASP A 339 7.61 -22.46 19.68
CA ASP A 339 8.34 -21.28 19.19
C ASP A 339 8.76 -21.42 17.71
N ASN A 340 8.42 -22.56 17.11
CA ASN A 340 8.71 -22.85 15.71
C ASN A 340 7.49 -22.50 14.84
N PHE A 341 7.74 -21.79 13.74
CA PHE A 341 6.73 -21.45 12.73
C PHE A 341 7.25 -21.73 11.32
N ASN A 342 6.32 -21.87 10.38
CA ASN A 342 6.62 -22.19 8.98
C ASN A 342 5.86 -21.31 7.98
N ILE A 343 5.08 -20.36 8.50
CA ILE A 343 4.39 -19.33 7.71
C ILE A 343 4.47 -18.01 8.48
N VAL A 344 4.83 -16.94 7.78
CA VAL A 344 4.78 -15.57 8.29
C VAL A 344 3.73 -14.78 7.52
N LYS A 345 2.82 -14.16 8.25
CA LYS A 345 1.81 -13.21 7.77
C LYS A 345 1.94 -11.91 8.54
N GLY A 346 1.24 -10.89 8.13
CA GLY A 346 1.17 -9.65 8.89
C GLY A 346 0.77 -8.47 8.04
N THR A 347 0.88 -7.29 8.62
CA THR A 347 0.39 -6.05 8.03
C THR A 347 1.53 -5.06 7.75
N TRP A 348 1.31 -4.22 6.77
CA TRP A 348 2.16 -3.11 6.38
C TRP A 348 1.31 -1.88 6.04
N LYS A 349 1.94 -0.73 5.81
CA LYS A 349 1.24 0.51 5.47
C LYS A 349 2.09 1.32 4.49
N GLY A 350 1.61 1.52 3.28
CA GLY A 350 2.35 2.25 2.26
C GLY A 350 1.47 2.92 1.21
N PRO A 351 2.08 3.63 0.24
CA PRO A 351 1.35 4.32 -0.81
C PRO A 351 0.47 3.38 -1.64
N ASP A 352 0.94 2.16 -1.93
CA ASP A 352 0.18 1.17 -2.72
C ASP A 352 -1.10 0.69 -2.02
N SER A 353 -1.17 0.83 -0.70
CA SER A 353 -2.37 0.56 0.11
C SER A 353 -3.12 1.83 0.50
N PHE A 354 -2.88 2.96 -0.18
CA PHE A 354 -3.40 4.28 0.21
C PHE A 354 -3.12 4.62 1.68
N TYR A 355 -1.96 4.20 2.19
CA TYR A 355 -1.57 4.32 3.59
C TYR A 355 -2.54 3.70 4.59
N GLN A 356 -3.40 2.77 4.14
CA GLN A 356 -4.21 1.93 5.02
C GLN A 356 -3.39 0.72 5.46
N VAL A 357 -3.65 0.26 6.68
CA VAL A 357 -3.03 -0.98 7.18
C VAL A 357 -3.62 -2.15 6.39
N THR A 358 -2.77 -2.86 5.67
CA THR A 358 -3.15 -3.94 4.75
C THR A 358 -2.23 -5.14 4.96
N ASP A 359 -2.74 -6.34 4.71
CA ASP A 359 -1.94 -7.56 4.76
C ASP A 359 -0.97 -7.63 3.58
N TYR A 360 0.29 -7.97 3.85
CA TYR A 360 1.20 -8.34 2.76
C TYR A 360 1.06 -9.83 2.41
N PRO A 361 1.38 -10.23 1.16
CA PRO A 361 1.35 -11.63 0.76
C PRO A 361 2.20 -12.50 1.69
N GLN A 362 1.61 -13.58 2.21
CA GLN A 362 2.29 -14.47 3.16
C GLN A 362 3.62 -15.00 2.62
N VAL A 363 4.51 -15.37 3.52
CA VAL A 363 5.82 -15.98 3.19
C VAL A 363 5.92 -17.34 3.88
N PRO A 364 6.19 -18.45 3.14
CA PRO A 364 6.22 -18.57 1.68
C PRO A 364 4.86 -18.35 1.03
N ASP A 365 4.85 -18.13 -0.29
CA ASP A 365 3.62 -17.90 -1.05
C ASP A 365 2.60 -19.03 -0.83
N ALA A 366 1.32 -18.65 -0.70
CA ALA A 366 0.21 -19.59 -0.52
C ALA A 366 -0.01 -20.53 -1.72
N ALA A 367 0.32 -20.08 -2.94
CA ALA A 367 0.18 -20.88 -4.15
C ALA A 367 1.32 -21.88 -4.35
N ALA A 368 2.46 -21.71 -3.66
CA ALA A 368 3.61 -22.60 -3.76
C ALA A 368 3.56 -23.71 -2.71
N THR A 369 4.17 -24.85 -3.03
CA THR A 369 4.38 -25.91 -2.03
C THR A 369 5.36 -25.41 -0.98
N ASN A 370 4.89 -25.21 0.25
CA ASN A 370 5.72 -24.76 1.36
C ASN A 370 6.63 -25.89 1.87
N PRO A 371 7.96 -25.83 1.64
CA PRO A 371 8.87 -26.90 2.04
C PRO A 371 8.96 -27.07 3.56
N PHE A 372 8.71 -25.99 4.32
CA PHE A 372 8.77 -26.04 5.79
C PHE A 372 7.54 -26.72 6.38
N VAL A 373 6.36 -26.53 5.79
CA VAL A 373 5.12 -27.26 6.17
C VAL A 373 5.30 -28.75 5.87
N VAL A 374 5.88 -29.10 4.72
CA VAL A 374 6.20 -30.50 4.38
C VAL A 374 7.18 -31.11 5.39
N ALA A 375 8.24 -30.38 5.77
CA ALA A 375 9.22 -30.82 6.78
C ALA A 375 8.60 -30.97 8.18
N ASP A 376 7.54 -30.24 8.48
CA ASP A 376 6.79 -30.28 9.74
C ASP A 376 5.59 -31.23 9.67
N ASN A 377 5.61 -32.22 8.75
CA ASN A 377 4.58 -33.25 8.54
C ASN A 377 3.20 -32.68 8.18
N GLY A 378 3.15 -31.61 7.40
CA GLY A 378 1.91 -31.00 6.93
C GLY A 378 1.22 -30.10 7.96
N GLN A 379 1.87 -29.83 9.10
CA GLN A 379 1.30 -28.96 10.12
C GLN A 379 1.70 -27.52 9.86
N GLU A 380 0.71 -26.65 9.65
CA GLU A 380 0.92 -25.21 9.55
C GLU A 380 1.07 -24.59 10.95
N SER A 381 2.05 -23.71 11.07
CA SER A 381 2.29 -22.85 12.23
C SER A 381 2.56 -21.44 11.73
N VAL A 382 1.65 -20.53 12.04
CA VAL A 382 1.65 -19.15 11.53
C VAL A 382 2.13 -18.20 12.61
N VAL A 383 2.93 -17.21 12.22
CA VAL A 383 3.27 -16.05 13.04
C VAL A 383 2.85 -14.76 12.35
N ASP A 384 2.34 -13.80 13.11
CA ASP A 384 1.96 -12.48 12.64
C ASP A 384 3.09 -11.48 12.87
N LEU A 385 3.56 -10.84 11.80
CA LEU A 385 4.58 -9.81 11.81
C LEU A 385 4.01 -8.49 11.29
N ASN A 386 3.66 -7.57 12.20
CA ASN A 386 3.13 -6.26 11.87
C ASN A 386 4.25 -5.24 11.76
N LEU A 387 4.39 -4.61 10.59
CA LEU A 387 5.49 -3.71 10.24
C LEU A 387 4.99 -2.26 10.21
N ALA A 388 5.02 -1.60 11.37
CA ALA A 388 4.50 -0.25 11.56
C ALA A 388 5.28 0.84 10.82
N PHE A 389 6.56 0.60 10.50
CA PHE A 389 7.48 1.55 9.88
C PHE A 389 7.98 1.11 8.50
N THR A 390 7.28 0.20 7.86
CA THR A 390 7.62 -0.28 6.51
C THR A 390 6.51 0.12 5.55
N ASN A 391 6.86 0.88 4.50
CA ASN A 391 5.91 1.35 3.49
C ASN A 391 6.07 0.68 2.12
N ASN A 392 6.93 -0.33 2.01
CA ASN A 392 7.18 -1.10 0.80
C ASN A 392 6.89 -2.58 1.05
N VAL A 393 6.03 -3.16 0.24
CA VAL A 393 5.62 -4.57 0.36
C VAL A 393 6.76 -5.55 0.11
N THR A 394 7.67 -5.23 -0.82
CA THR A 394 8.85 -6.06 -1.11
C THR A 394 9.78 -6.12 0.10
N GLN A 395 10.00 -4.99 0.77
CA GLN A 395 10.73 -4.94 2.03
C GLN A 395 10.03 -5.73 3.13
N ALA A 396 8.70 -5.62 3.25
CA ALA A 396 7.91 -6.36 4.24
C ALA A 396 8.09 -7.88 4.07
N ARG A 397 7.99 -8.38 2.84
CA ARG A 397 8.20 -9.80 2.52
C ARG A 397 9.65 -10.25 2.73
N ARG A 398 10.64 -9.39 2.41
CA ARG A 398 12.06 -9.65 2.71
C ARG A 398 12.29 -9.85 4.21
N ILE A 399 11.77 -8.95 5.05
CA ILE A 399 11.88 -9.05 6.50
C ILE A 399 11.18 -10.31 7.02
N ALA A 400 9.98 -10.61 6.51
CA ALA A 400 9.23 -11.80 6.87
C ALA A 400 9.98 -13.10 6.52
N ARG A 401 10.64 -13.13 5.35
CA ARG A 401 11.46 -14.27 4.95
C ARG A 401 12.70 -14.44 5.83
N ILE A 402 13.44 -13.37 6.08
CA ILE A 402 14.62 -13.42 6.97
C ILE A 402 14.20 -13.94 8.36
N LEU A 403 13.06 -13.50 8.87
CA LEU A 403 12.51 -13.97 10.14
C LEU A 403 12.22 -15.49 10.09
N LEU A 404 11.57 -15.95 9.03
CA LEU A 404 11.24 -17.35 8.81
C LEU A 404 12.50 -18.21 8.74
N GLU A 405 13.44 -17.86 7.87
CA GLU A 405 14.68 -18.61 7.66
C GLU A 405 15.55 -18.63 8.94
N ARG A 406 15.65 -17.51 9.67
CA ARG A 406 16.34 -17.46 10.96
C ARG A 406 15.68 -18.37 12.00
N ASN A 407 14.36 -18.48 12.02
CA ASN A 407 13.66 -19.38 12.94
C ASN A 407 13.96 -20.85 12.63
N ARG A 408 14.22 -21.18 11.37
CA ARG A 408 14.60 -22.53 10.93
C ARG A 408 16.05 -22.91 11.29
N GLN A 409 16.92 -21.93 11.58
CA GLN A 409 18.28 -22.13 12.09
C GLN A 409 18.22 -22.39 13.61
N GLN A 410 17.98 -23.63 13.99
CA GLN A 410 17.60 -23.99 15.37
C GLN A 410 18.78 -24.33 16.28
N LEU A 411 19.97 -24.60 15.70
CA LEU A 411 21.13 -25.03 16.48
C LEU A 411 21.71 -23.86 17.27
N THR A 412 21.77 -24.00 18.58
CA THR A 412 22.36 -23.02 19.49
C THR A 412 23.44 -23.69 20.32
N ILE A 413 24.55 -22.98 20.55
CA ILE A 413 25.71 -23.45 21.33
C ILE A 413 25.99 -22.45 22.44
N GLU A 414 26.23 -22.94 23.63
CA GLU A 414 26.77 -22.18 24.74
C GLU A 414 28.06 -22.81 25.24
N ALA A 415 29.14 -22.03 25.24
CA ALA A 415 30.44 -22.49 25.70
C ALA A 415 31.32 -21.31 26.14
N SER A 416 32.38 -21.65 26.92
CA SER A 416 33.47 -20.74 27.22
C SER A 416 34.64 -21.01 26.28
N PHE A 417 35.29 -19.93 25.86
CA PHE A 417 36.39 -19.95 24.89
C PHE A 417 37.61 -19.21 25.44
N GLY A 418 38.76 -19.51 24.87
CA GLY A 418 40.01 -18.86 25.21
C GLY A 418 40.08 -17.38 24.74
N LEU A 419 41.12 -16.67 25.17
CA LEU A 419 41.32 -15.24 24.89
C LEU A 419 41.38 -14.89 23.39
N ARG A 420 41.65 -15.84 22.50
CA ARG A 420 41.65 -15.62 21.06
C ARG A 420 40.29 -15.09 20.55
N THR A 421 39.21 -15.49 21.22
CA THR A 421 37.86 -15.07 20.87
C THR A 421 37.45 -13.70 21.48
N PHE A 422 38.35 -13.04 22.20
CA PHE A 422 38.12 -11.72 22.77
C PHE A 422 37.84 -10.64 21.70
N GLN A 423 38.38 -10.82 20.48
CA GLN A 423 38.18 -9.90 19.34
C GLN A 423 36.77 -9.97 18.74
N VAL A 424 35.99 -11.01 19.05
CA VAL A 424 34.65 -11.24 18.53
C VAL A 424 33.62 -10.43 19.32
N GLN A 425 32.59 -9.93 18.64
CA GLN A 425 31.51 -9.13 19.23
C GLN A 425 30.14 -9.75 18.93
N VAL A 426 29.12 -9.25 19.60
CA VAL A 426 27.72 -9.62 19.32
C VAL A 426 27.38 -9.20 17.88
N GLY A 427 26.72 -10.07 17.14
CA GLY A 427 26.39 -9.88 15.74
C GLY A 427 27.46 -10.32 14.73
N ASP A 428 28.67 -10.66 15.20
CA ASP A 428 29.70 -11.26 14.33
C ASP A 428 29.36 -12.71 13.98
N ILE A 429 29.86 -13.16 12.84
CA ILE A 429 29.78 -14.55 12.41
C ILE A 429 31.14 -15.21 12.65
N VAL A 430 31.13 -16.39 13.25
CA VAL A 430 32.31 -17.23 13.46
C VAL A 430 32.09 -18.57 12.79
N ARG A 431 33.16 -19.19 12.31
CA ARG A 431 33.14 -20.58 11.81
C ARG A 431 33.69 -21.53 12.85
N ILE A 432 33.00 -22.63 13.06
CA ILE A 432 33.43 -23.66 14.00
C ILE A 432 33.72 -24.97 13.25
N THR A 433 34.91 -25.50 13.50
CA THR A 433 35.26 -26.84 13.10
C THR A 433 35.43 -27.70 14.36
N ASN A 434 34.59 -28.74 14.47
CA ASN A 434 34.62 -29.67 15.59
C ASN A 434 34.31 -31.10 15.12
N THR A 435 35.30 -31.99 15.19
CA THR A 435 35.19 -33.35 14.67
C THR A 435 34.18 -34.19 15.43
N ARG A 436 34.03 -33.97 16.74
CA ARG A 436 33.10 -34.71 17.59
C ARG A 436 31.64 -34.49 17.21
N PHE A 437 31.32 -33.28 16.76
CA PHE A 437 29.96 -32.90 16.30
C PHE A 437 29.79 -33.05 14.79
N GLY A 438 30.86 -33.43 14.05
CA GLY A 438 30.83 -33.51 12.59
C GLY A 438 30.73 -32.13 11.89
N TRP A 439 31.17 -31.07 12.55
CA TRP A 439 31.15 -29.74 11.99
C TRP A 439 32.44 -29.40 11.28
N THR A 440 32.33 -28.96 10.04
CA THR A 440 33.44 -28.44 9.25
C THR A 440 33.09 -27.06 8.75
N ASN A 441 33.79 -26.03 9.24
CA ASN A 441 33.53 -24.62 8.88
C ASN A 441 32.07 -24.20 9.04
N LYS A 442 31.38 -24.76 10.05
CA LYS A 442 29.97 -24.43 10.30
C LYS A 442 29.86 -23.04 10.89
N GLU A 443 28.97 -22.21 10.31
CA GLU A 443 28.83 -20.80 10.65
C GLU A 443 27.83 -20.57 11.77
N PHE A 444 28.19 -19.66 12.68
CA PHE A 444 27.39 -19.26 13.83
C PHE A 444 27.44 -17.75 14.02
N GLU A 445 26.29 -17.14 14.28
CA GLU A 445 26.17 -15.75 14.71
C GLU A 445 26.33 -15.66 16.23
N VAL A 446 27.13 -14.73 16.71
CA VAL A 446 27.31 -14.46 18.14
C VAL A 446 26.13 -13.68 18.66
N VAL A 447 25.30 -14.33 19.48
CA VAL A 447 24.09 -13.74 20.08
C VAL A 447 24.40 -13.08 21.42
N LYS A 448 25.28 -13.68 22.19
CA LYS A 448 25.73 -13.17 23.50
C LYS A 448 27.23 -13.35 23.66
N TRP A 449 27.84 -12.35 24.22
CA TRP A 449 29.26 -12.34 24.53
C TRP A 449 29.49 -11.74 25.92
N THR A 450 30.21 -12.44 26.78
CA THR A 450 30.63 -11.94 28.08
C THR A 450 32.09 -12.31 28.32
N PHE A 451 32.82 -11.43 28.98
CA PHE A 451 34.22 -11.63 29.33
C PHE A 451 34.38 -11.59 30.85
N GLY A 452 35.15 -12.49 31.38
CA GLY A 452 35.38 -12.53 32.81
C GLY A 452 36.34 -13.60 33.26
N LEU A 453 36.62 -13.58 34.55
CA LEU A 453 37.37 -14.65 35.25
C LEU A 453 36.39 -15.78 35.56
N GLN A 454 36.72 -16.97 35.14
CA GLN A 454 36.00 -18.18 35.47
C GLN A 454 36.70 -18.98 36.60
N GLU A 455 36.10 -20.05 37.08
CA GLU A 455 36.72 -20.97 38.05
C GLU A 455 38.11 -21.37 37.59
N GLY A 456 39.13 -21.12 38.41
CA GLY A 456 40.53 -21.38 38.07
C GLY A 456 41.38 -20.15 37.76
N ASN A 457 40.80 -18.95 37.83
CA ASN A 457 41.48 -17.65 37.59
C ASN A 457 41.90 -17.43 36.13
N ASP A 458 41.31 -18.17 35.18
CA ASP A 458 41.54 -18.00 33.75
C ASP A 458 40.60 -16.97 33.14
N LEU A 459 41.15 -16.04 32.35
CA LEU A 459 40.38 -15.12 31.56
C LEU A 459 39.76 -15.83 30.36
N GLN A 460 38.45 -15.83 30.28
CA GLN A 460 37.69 -16.53 29.24
C GLN A 460 36.58 -15.65 28.69
N THR A 461 36.19 -15.93 27.44
CA THR A 461 34.97 -15.37 26.83
C THR A 461 33.89 -16.46 26.88
N GLN A 462 32.73 -16.12 27.36
CA GLN A 462 31.55 -16.96 27.28
C GLN A 462 30.66 -16.47 26.17
N MET A 463 30.32 -17.34 25.22
CA MET A 463 29.48 -16.98 24.08
C MET A 463 28.30 -17.91 23.96
N THR A 464 27.16 -17.30 23.57
CA THR A 464 26.01 -18.03 23.02
C THR A 464 25.99 -17.77 21.52
N LEU A 465 26.04 -18.83 20.75
CA LEU A 465 26.17 -18.84 19.30
C LEU A 465 24.96 -19.51 18.70
N ARG A 466 24.38 -18.92 17.65
CA ARG A 466 23.27 -19.48 16.90
C ARG A 466 23.70 -19.76 15.47
N GLU A 467 23.32 -20.93 14.97
CA GLU A 467 23.54 -21.31 13.57
C GLU A 467 23.04 -20.21 12.63
N ILE A 468 23.81 -19.95 11.58
CA ILE A 468 23.47 -19.00 10.53
C ILE A 468 23.96 -19.52 9.18
N SER A 469 23.33 -19.08 8.11
CA SER A 469 23.74 -19.33 6.73
C SER A 469 23.58 -18.04 5.93
N GLU A 470 24.46 -17.83 4.95
CA GLU A 470 24.36 -16.72 4.01
C GLU A 470 22.98 -16.70 3.31
N SER A 471 22.45 -17.89 2.96
CA SER A 471 21.16 -18.04 2.29
C SER A 471 19.95 -17.50 3.06
N VAL A 472 20.07 -17.27 4.37
CA VAL A 472 19.03 -16.62 5.19
C VAL A 472 18.74 -15.19 4.71
N PHE A 473 19.76 -14.54 4.14
CA PHE A 473 19.70 -13.13 3.72
C PHE A 473 19.54 -12.96 2.21
N ASP A 474 19.39 -14.07 1.46
CA ASP A 474 19.13 -14.02 0.04
C ASP A 474 17.76 -13.41 -0.23
N ASP A 475 17.70 -12.49 -1.17
CA ASP A 475 16.42 -12.08 -1.73
C ASP A 475 15.93 -13.17 -2.70
N VAL A 476 14.69 -13.55 -2.53
CA VAL A 476 14.01 -14.40 -3.50
C VAL A 476 13.01 -13.53 -4.24
N ASP A 477 13.27 -13.42 -5.52
CA ASP A 477 12.25 -13.04 -6.48
C ASP A 477 11.38 -14.28 -6.70
N ASP A 478 10.31 -14.38 -5.93
CA ASP A 478 9.31 -15.45 -6.07
C ASP A 478 8.21 -15.08 -7.07
N GLY A 479 8.36 -13.93 -7.75
CA GLY A 479 7.42 -13.45 -8.75
C GLY A 479 6.06 -13.03 -8.16
N VAL A 480 5.91 -13.01 -6.84
CA VAL A 480 4.66 -12.57 -6.20
C VAL A 480 4.55 -11.07 -6.29
N VAL A 481 3.59 -10.61 -7.05
CA VAL A 481 3.22 -9.21 -7.18
C VAL A 481 2.14 -8.89 -6.15
N TYR A 482 2.31 -7.80 -5.42
CA TYR A 482 1.22 -7.24 -4.62
C TYR A 482 0.21 -6.59 -5.57
N GLU A 483 -0.98 -7.15 -5.62
CA GLU A 483 -2.12 -6.47 -6.24
C GLU A 483 -2.83 -5.69 -5.12
N ALA A 484 -2.74 -4.36 -5.19
CA ALA A 484 -3.53 -3.51 -4.32
C ALA A 484 -5.02 -3.81 -4.56
N ASP A 485 -5.76 -4.06 -3.50
CA ASP A 485 -7.22 -4.14 -3.59
C ASP A 485 -7.73 -2.86 -4.25
N ASN A 486 -8.19 -2.97 -5.48
CA ASN A 486 -8.72 -1.84 -6.23
C ASN A 486 -10.09 -1.48 -5.66
N THR A 487 -10.09 -0.95 -4.47
CA THR A 487 -11.27 -0.53 -3.71
C THR A 487 -11.68 0.91 -4.00
N THR A 488 -11.23 1.50 -5.10
CA THR A 488 -11.80 2.76 -5.56
C THR A 488 -13.26 2.48 -5.88
N LEU A 489 -14.13 2.68 -4.92
CA LEU A 489 -15.56 2.76 -5.14
C LEU A 489 -15.77 3.86 -6.17
N LEU A 490 -16.05 3.43 -7.38
CA LEU A 490 -16.39 4.35 -8.45
C LEU A 490 -17.55 5.24 -7.96
N SER A 491 -17.44 6.53 -8.19
CA SER A 491 -18.49 7.47 -7.80
C SER A 491 -19.85 6.98 -8.30
N PRO A 492 -20.90 6.96 -7.49
CA PRO A 492 -22.24 6.61 -7.94
C PRO A 492 -22.77 7.57 -9.02
N PHE A 493 -22.12 8.72 -9.21
CA PHE A 493 -22.42 9.68 -10.28
C PHE A 493 -21.66 9.38 -11.57
N ASP A 494 -20.70 8.47 -11.55
CA ASP A 494 -19.95 8.03 -12.73
C ASP A 494 -20.69 6.88 -13.43
N VAL A 495 -21.51 7.22 -14.42
CA VAL A 495 -22.29 6.26 -15.21
C VAL A 495 -21.46 5.80 -16.40
N PRO A 496 -21.26 4.48 -16.60
CA PRO A 496 -20.43 3.99 -17.70
C PRO A 496 -21.03 4.34 -19.05
N PRO A 497 -20.20 4.66 -20.07
CA PRO A 497 -20.67 4.87 -21.43
C PRO A 497 -21.24 3.57 -22.01
N VAL A 498 -22.17 3.71 -22.93
CA VAL A 498 -22.69 2.59 -23.73
C VAL A 498 -22.07 2.59 -25.12
N ALA A 499 -21.95 1.41 -25.72
CA ALA A 499 -21.62 1.25 -27.13
C ALA A 499 -22.92 0.98 -27.91
N VAL A 500 -23.08 1.61 -29.06
CA VAL A 500 -24.24 1.46 -29.94
C VAL A 500 -23.79 0.90 -31.27
N ALA A 501 -24.39 -0.20 -31.71
CA ALA A 501 -24.17 -0.79 -33.03
C ALA A 501 -25.47 -0.80 -33.82
N LEU A 502 -25.41 -0.36 -35.08
CA LEU A 502 -26.58 -0.26 -35.96
C LEU A 502 -26.47 -1.24 -37.10
N THR A 503 -27.52 -2.06 -37.28
CA THR A 503 -27.67 -2.99 -38.42
C THR A 503 -29.03 -2.79 -39.06
N GLN A 504 -29.08 -2.85 -40.39
CA GLN A 504 -30.34 -2.80 -41.15
C GLN A 504 -30.77 -4.22 -41.47
N GLU A 505 -32.05 -4.51 -41.26
CA GLU A 505 -32.68 -5.77 -41.57
C GLU A 505 -33.97 -5.54 -42.35
N TYR A 506 -34.32 -6.49 -43.20
CA TYR A 506 -35.60 -6.52 -43.91
C TYR A 506 -36.44 -7.64 -43.29
N ARG A 507 -37.69 -7.33 -43.00
CA ARG A 507 -38.63 -8.33 -42.41
C ARG A 507 -40.00 -8.23 -43.02
N VAL A 508 -40.71 -9.35 -43.06
CA VAL A 508 -42.11 -9.37 -43.40
C VAL A 508 -42.95 -9.15 -42.14
N ILE A 509 -43.60 -8.02 -42.04
CA ILE A 509 -44.51 -7.65 -40.96
C ILE A 509 -45.88 -7.41 -41.56
N ASN A 510 -46.89 -8.16 -41.14
CA ASN A 510 -48.26 -8.07 -41.69
C ASN A 510 -48.30 -8.24 -43.22
N GLU A 511 -47.58 -9.21 -43.78
CA GLU A 511 -47.50 -9.50 -45.22
C GLU A 511 -46.80 -8.38 -46.06
N HIS A 512 -46.22 -7.39 -45.44
CA HIS A 512 -45.43 -6.32 -46.11
C HIS A 512 -43.95 -6.42 -45.71
N VAL A 513 -43.07 -6.24 -46.71
CA VAL A 513 -41.62 -6.12 -46.43
C VAL A 513 -41.38 -4.77 -45.79
N THR A 514 -40.88 -4.79 -44.61
CA THR A 514 -40.63 -3.62 -43.78
C THR A 514 -39.14 -3.53 -43.46
N ASN A 515 -38.56 -2.34 -43.64
CA ASN A 515 -37.19 -2.07 -43.25
C ASN A 515 -37.11 -1.76 -41.75
N VAL A 516 -36.18 -2.41 -41.08
CA VAL A 516 -35.99 -2.27 -39.65
C VAL A 516 -34.53 -1.90 -39.39
N LEU A 517 -34.33 -0.80 -38.68
CA LEU A 517 -32.99 -0.47 -38.14
C LEU A 517 -32.89 -1.01 -36.73
N VAL A 518 -32.01 -1.97 -36.56
CA VAL A 518 -31.73 -2.62 -35.29
C VAL A 518 -30.63 -1.86 -34.56
N VAL A 519 -30.88 -1.50 -33.32
CA VAL A 519 -30.00 -0.78 -32.44
C VAL A 519 -29.57 -1.71 -31.31
N ASN A 520 -28.32 -2.17 -31.32
CA ASN A 520 -27.77 -2.99 -30.24
C ASN A 520 -26.97 -2.09 -29.30
N VAL A 521 -27.37 -2.06 -28.04
CA VAL A 521 -26.74 -1.25 -27.00
C VAL A 521 -26.02 -2.18 -26.01
N THR A 522 -24.73 -1.98 -25.83
CA THR A 522 -23.90 -2.78 -24.92
C THR A 522 -23.08 -1.86 -23.99
N SER A 523 -22.59 -2.41 -22.87
CA SER A 523 -21.71 -1.71 -21.94
C SER A 523 -20.58 -2.63 -21.50
N THR A 524 -19.39 -2.05 -21.25
CA THR A 524 -18.25 -2.76 -20.64
C THR A 524 -18.48 -3.04 -19.16
N SER A 525 -19.45 -2.37 -18.53
CA SER A 525 -19.79 -2.51 -17.11
C SER A 525 -21.31 -2.70 -16.95
N PRO A 526 -21.89 -3.82 -17.44
CA PRO A 526 -23.34 -4.02 -17.48
C PRO A 526 -24.00 -4.00 -16.10
N THR A 527 -23.31 -4.42 -15.05
CA THR A 527 -23.83 -4.45 -13.67
C THR A 527 -24.06 -3.05 -13.07
N ARG A 528 -23.51 -2.00 -13.70
CA ARG A 528 -23.67 -0.60 -13.27
C ARG A 528 -24.74 0.15 -14.04
N VAL A 529 -25.37 -0.49 -15.01
CA VAL A 529 -26.45 0.05 -15.83
C VAL A 529 -27.75 -0.58 -15.36
N ASP A 530 -28.70 0.24 -14.94
CA ASP A 530 -30.04 -0.21 -14.58
C ASP A 530 -30.89 -0.34 -15.84
N TYR A 531 -30.91 0.72 -16.66
CA TYR A 531 -31.54 0.69 -17.97
C TYR A 531 -30.88 1.70 -18.91
N VAL A 532 -31.21 1.63 -20.19
CA VAL A 532 -30.74 2.56 -21.22
C VAL A 532 -31.90 3.33 -21.84
N GLU A 533 -31.63 4.56 -22.23
CA GLU A 533 -32.53 5.43 -23.00
C GLU A 533 -31.99 5.56 -24.42
N VAL A 534 -32.81 5.24 -25.42
CA VAL A 534 -32.43 5.24 -26.82
C VAL A 534 -33.29 6.25 -27.56
N GLU A 535 -32.67 7.11 -28.34
CA GLU A 535 -33.32 8.14 -29.15
C GLU A 535 -32.78 8.10 -30.57
N PHE A 536 -33.60 8.49 -31.53
CA PHE A 536 -33.23 8.54 -32.93
C PHE A 536 -33.84 9.75 -33.66
N LYS A 537 -33.29 10.06 -34.82
CA LYS A 537 -33.83 11.04 -35.79
C LYS A 537 -33.26 10.75 -37.17
N LYS A 538 -33.90 11.30 -38.21
CA LYS A 538 -33.21 11.46 -39.50
C LYS A 538 -32.20 12.59 -39.40
N SER A 539 -31.05 12.48 -40.04
CA SER A 539 -30.01 13.53 -39.99
C SER A 539 -30.49 14.88 -40.48
N THR A 540 -31.56 14.92 -41.29
CA THR A 540 -32.22 16.14 -41.75
C THR A 540 -33.11 16.81 -40.70
N GLU A 541 -33.45 16.10 -39.63
CA GLU A 541 -34.29 16.58 -38.54
C GLU A 541 -33.46 17.27 -37.46
N SER A 542 -34.06 18.25 -36.77
CA SER A 542 -33.38 18.98 -35.70
C SER A 542 -33.55 18.36 -34.31
N THR A 543 -34.57 17.53 -34.11
CA THR A 543 -34.93 16.97 -32.80
C THR A 543 -34.89 15.47 -32.81
N TYR A 544 -34.45 14.87 -31.68
CA TYR A 544 -34.52 13.45 -31.47
C TYR A 544 -35.88 13.02 -30.96
N SER A 545 -36.34 11.87 -31.44
CA SER A 545 -37.51 11.15 -30.92
C SER A 545 -37.07 10.02 -30.03
N VAL A 546 -37.77 9.83 -28.92
CA VAL A 546 -37.46 8.73 -27.99
C VAL A 546 -37.92 7.41 -28.63
N LEU A 547 -36.98 6.48 -28.82
CA LEU A 547 -37.30 5.13 -29.27
C LEU A 547 -37.86 4.29 -28.11
N GLY A 548 -37.22 4.39 -26.94
CA GLY A 548 -37.66 3.69 -25.75
C GLY A 548 -36.60 3.66 -24.66
N THR A 549 -36.98 3.06 -23.53
CA THR A 549 -36.11 2.73 -22.41
C THR A 549 -36.23 1.25 -22.13
N GLY A 550 -35.15 0.59 -21.74
CA GLY A 550 -35.13 -0.83 -21.44
C GLY A 550 -33.74 -1.31 -21.03
N ASP A 551 -33.58 -2.60 -20.85
CA ASP A 551 -32.30 -3.23 -20.52
C ASP A 551 -31.29 -3.06 -21.66
N LEU A 552 -30.00 -3.27 -21.34
CA LEU A 552 -28.97 -3.41 -22.38
C LEU A 552 -29.36 -4.51 -23.38
N GLY A 553 -29.25 -4.22 -24.68
CA GLY A 553 -29.60 -5.20 -25.71
C GLY A 553 -30.16 -4.53 -26.96
N ARG A 554 -31.19 -5.15 -27.50
CA ARG A 554 -31.73 -4.85 -28.82
C ARG A 554 -32.94 -3.94 -28.74
N PHE A 555 -32.92 -2.86 -29.53
CA PHE A 555 -34.04 -1.95 -29.83
C PHE A 555 -34.27 -1.95 -31.35
N GLU A 556 -35.46 -1.61 -31.80
CA GLU A 556 -35.82 -1.66 -33.21
C GLU A 556 -36.58 -0.39 -33.61
N ILE A 557 -36.12 0.25 -34.68
CA ILE A 557 -36.86 1.27 -35.40
C ILE A 557 -37.51 0.61 -36.59
N ILE A 558 -38.82 0.43 -36.50
CA ILE A 558 -39.60 -0.29 -37.52
C ILE A 558 -40.09 0.71 -38.57
N ASP A 559 -40.17 0.28 -39.83
CA ASP A 559 -40.65 1.08 -40.97
C ASP A 559 -39.78 2.31 -41.23
N ILE A 560 -38.46 2.12 -41.25
CA ILE A 560 -37.52 3.21 -41.62
C ILE A 560 -37.65 3.52 -43.10
N GLU A 561 -37.56 4.80 -43.43
CA GLU A 561 -37.53 5.29 -44.80
C GLU A 561 -36.20 4.89 -45.45
N THR A 562 -36.27 4.29 -46.62
CA THR A 562 -35.09 3.90 -47.41
C THR A 562 -35.09 4.62 -48.75
N PRO A 563 -33.89 4.84 -49.35
CA PRO A 563 -33.81 5.40 -50.70
C PRO A 563 -34.52 4.47 -51.70
N LEU A 564 -35.07 5.04 -52.77
CA LEU A 564 -35.56 4.23 -53.91
C LEU A 564 -34.38 3.57 -54.61
N ALA A 565 -34.57 2.36 -55.09
CA ALA A 565 -33.56 1.63 -55.87
C ALA A 565 -33.09 2.47 -57.06
N GLY A 566 -31.76 2.73 -57.13
CA GLY A 566 -31.14 3.55 -58.14
C GLY A 566 -31.16 5.07 -57.85
N ALA A 567 -31.70 5.55 -56.74
CA ALA A 567 -31.63 6.94 -56.34
C ALA A 567 -30.22 7.31 -55.87
N THR A 568 -29.85 8.55 -56.12
CA THR A 568 -28.58 9.14 -55.63
C THR A 568 -28.68 9.74 -54.24
N ASP A 569 -29.89 9.86 -53.70
CA ASP A 569 -30.15 10.41 -52.37
C ASP A 569 -29.81 9.39 -51.29
N THR A 570 -29.11 9.83 -50.26
CA THR A 570 -28.74 9.03 -49.10
C THR A 570 -29.61 9.42 -47.91
N ILE A 571 -30.26 8.45 -47.27
CA ILE A 571 -30.98 8.66 -46.01
C ILE A 571 -30.10 8.17 -44.86
N VAL A 572 -29.90 9.07 -43.90
CA VAL A 572 -29.05 8.78 -42.72
C VAL A 572 -29.90 8.93 -41.45
N TYR A 573 -29.83 7.94 -40.61
CA TYR A 573 -30.41 7.96 -39.26
C TYR A 573 -29.32 8.18 -38.24
N ASP A 574 -29.49 9.15 -37.37
CA ASP A 574 -28.68 9.40 -36.18
C ASP A 574 -29.39 8.78 -34.99
N VAL A 575 -28.67 7.89 -34.30
CA VAL A 575 -29.15 7.19 -33.11
C VAL A 575 -28.22 7.53 -31.96
N ARG A 576 -28.79 7.79 -30.79
CA ARG A 576 -28.01 7.99 -29.57
C ARG A 576 -28.60 7.19 -28.41
N ALA A 577 -27.72 6.71 -27.55
CA ALA A 577 -28.12 6.01 -26.35
C ALA A 577 -27.27 6.46 -25.15
N ARG A 578 -27.86 6.38 -23.98
CA ARG A 578 -27.16 6.59 -22.70
C ARG A 578 -27.60 5.59 -21.65
N ALA A 579 -26.71 5.27 -20.74
CA ALA A 579 -27.03 4.49 -19.57
C ALA A 579 -27.64 5.35 -18.46
N ILE A 580 -28.48 4.72 -17.67
CA ILE A 580 -29.00 5.25 -16.40
C ILE A 580 -28.69 4.21 -15.32
N ASN A 581 -28.18 4.62 -14.17
CA ASN A 581 -27.87 3.72 -13.07
C ASN A 581 -29.07 3.58 -12.12
N ALA A 582 -28.97 2.67 -11.13
CA ALA A 582 -30.01 2.41 -10.14
C ALA A 582 -30.40 3.61 -9.26
N LEU A 583 -29.60 4.68 -9.25
CA LEU A 583 -29.90 5.94 -8.57
C LEU A 583 -30.62 6.95 -9.49
N GLY A 584 -30.88 6.59 -10.75
CA GLY A 584 -31.49 7.47 -11.74
C GLY A 584 -30.54 8.50 -12.36
N VAL A 585 -29.22 8.38 -12.10
CA VAL A 585 -28.22 9.27 -12.70
C VAL A 585 -28.03 8.89 -14.16
N LYS A 586 -28.14 9.90 -15.04
CA LYS A 586 -28.04 9.75 -16.50
C LYS A 586 -26.61 10.01 -16.96
N GLY A 587 -26.04 9.05 -17.71
CA GLY A 587 -24.75 9.20 -18.37
C GLY A 587 -24.82 10.08 -19.63
N ASN A 588 -23.68 10.26 -20.27
CA ASN A 588 -23.56 10.97 -21.52
C ASN A 588 -24.10 10.13 -22.69
N PHE A 589 -24.66 10.80 -23.70
CA PHE A 589 -25.09 10.11 -24.92
C PHE A 589 -23.90 9.67 -25.77
N THR A 590 -23.95 8.42 -26.24
CA THR A 590 -23.13 7.94 -27.34
C THR A 590 -23.93 8.05 -28.63
N ASN A 591 -23.39 8.73 -29.63
CA ASN A 591 -24.05 9.00 -30.91
C ASN A 591 -23.42 8.12 -32.00
N VAL A 592 -24.27 7.53 -32.82
CA VAL A 592 -23.87 6.73 -33.99
C VAL A 592 -24.83 7.02 -35.14
N SER A 593 -24.31 7.11 -36.36
CA SER A 593 -25.11 7.34 -37.55
C SER A 593 -25.02 6.13 -38.50
N LYS A 594 -26.11 5.80 -39.17
CA LYS A 594 -26.19 4.77 -40.18
C LYS A 594 -26.83 5.30 -41.46
N THR A 595 -26.11 5.18 -42.56
CA THR A 595 -26.71 5.34 -43.89
C THR A 595 -27.52 4.10 -44.19
N VAL A 596 -28.76 4.32 -44.54
CA VAL A 596 -29.71 3.23 -44.90
C VAL A 596 -29.60 2.95 -46.41
N GLU A 597 -29.55 1.68 -46.73
CA GLU A 597 -29.40 1.23 -48.12
C GLU A 597 -30.76 0.83 -48.67
N ALA A 598 -30.97 1.06 -49.97
CA ALA A 598 -32.11 0.50 -50.67
C ALA A 598 -31.91 -1.02 -50.87
N ASP A 599 -32.99 -1.78 -50.81
CA ASP A 599 -32.93 -3.17 -51.25
C ASP A 599 -32.86 -3.20 -52.79
N THR A 600 -31.70 -3.55 -53.28
CA THR A 600 -31.42 -3.63 -54.73
C THR A 600 -31.23 -5.07 -55.22
N VAL A 601 -31.32 -6.05 -54.32
CA VAL A 601 -31.13 -7.46 -54.61
C VAL A 601 -32.52 -8.11 -54.66
N GLY A 602 -32.96 -8.44 -55.84
CA GLY A 602 -34.20 -9.20 -55.99
C GLY A 602 -34.06 -10.66 -55.50
N PRO A 603 -35.19 -11.34 -55.24
CA PRO A 603 -35.17 -12.72 -54.78
C PRO A 603 -34.34 -13.63 -55.69
N SER A 604 -33.64 -14.56 -55.05
CA SER A 604 -32.83 -15.53 -55.79
C SER A 604 -33.71 -16.49 -56.60
N ALA A 605 -33.19 -16.93 -57.76
CA ALA A 605 -33.86 -17.91 -58.55
C ALA A 605 -34.04 -19.22 -57.77
N PRO A 606 -35.15 -19.99 -58.03
CA PRO A 606 -35.35 -21.28 -57.40
C PRO A 606 -34.11 -22.19 -57.58
N ALA A 607 -33.67 -22.81 -56.49
CA ALA A 607 -32.47 -23.69 -56.52
C ALA A 607 -32.61 -24.90 -57.41
N THR A 608 -33.84 -25.39 -57.61
CA THR A 608 -34.18 -26.49 -58.55
C THR A 608 -35.38 -26.10 -59.37
N PHE A 609 -35.38 -26.46 -60.64
CA PHE A 609 -36.53 -26.37 -61.53
C PHE A 609 -36.58 -27.65 -62.39
N GLU A 610 -37.61 -28.48 -62.19
CA GLU A 610 -37.74 -29.75 -62.82
C GLU A 610 -39.01 -29.81 -63.60
N LYS A 611 -39.00 -30.58 -64.70
CA LYS A 611 -40.16 -30.85 -65.51
C LYS A 611 -40.42 -32.37 -65.62
N GLN A 612 -41.64 -32.76 -65.50
CA GLN A 612 -42.09 -34.16 -65.67
C GLN A 612 -43.25 -34.23 -66.61
N LEU A 613 -43.19 -35.12 -67.60
CA LEU A 613 -44.32 -35.44 -68.50
C LEU A 613 -45.02 -36.69 -68.01
N SER A 614 -46.34 -36.64 -67.71
CA SER A 614 -47.13 -37.76 -67.27
C SER A 614 -48.52 -37.66 -67.86
N GLY A 615 -48.95 -38.71 -68.55
CA GLY A 615 -50.30 -38.82 -69.18
C GLY A 615 -50.59 -37.69 -70.19
N GLY A 616 -49.61 -37.15 -70.89
CA GLY A 616 -49.75 -36.03 -71.83
C GLY A 616 -49.77 -34.62 -71.19
N THR A 617 -49.65 -34.54 -69.86
CA THR A 617 -49.65 -33.31 -69.15
C THR A 617 -48.18 -33.02 -68.63
N LEU A 618 -47.72 -31.79 -68.78
CA LEU A 618 -46.40 -31.35 -68.31
C LEU A 618 -46.55 -30.76 -66.93
N PHE A 619 -45.85 -31.34 -65.97
CA PHE A 619 -45.78 -30.85 -64.60
C PHE A 619 -44.44 -30.14 -64.36
N PHE A 620 -44.51 -29.04 -63.64
CA PHE A 620 -43.32 -28.32 -63.23
C PHE A 620 -43.26 -28.32 -61.72
N SER A 621 -42.05 -28.50 -61.16
CA SER A 621 -41.78 -28.41 -59.75
C SER A 621 -40.47 -27.61 -59.51
N TRP A 622 -40.42 -26.85 -58.47
CA TRP A 622 -39.23 -26.12 -58.06
C TRP A 622 -39.15 -26.05 -56.54
N THR A 623 -37.91 -25.85 -56.02
CA THR A 623 -37.72 -25.58 -54.64
C THR A 623 -38.03 -24.08 -54.39
N ALA A 624 -38.93 -23.81 -53.47
CA ALA A 624 -39.32 -22.46 -53.14
C ALA A 624 -38.08 -21.67 -52.61
N SER A 625 -37.90 -20.44 -53.07
CA SER A 625 -36.92 -19.52 -52.46
C SER A 625 -37.34 -19.20 -51.03
N THR A 626 -36.38 -19.08 -50.18
CA THR A 626 -36.55 -18.64 -48.79
C THR A 626 -36.38 -17.13 -48.63
N ASP A 627 -36.19 -16.40 -49.73
CA ASP A 627 -36.00 -14.98 -49.71
C ASP A 627 -37.28 -14.27 -49.23
N PHE A 628 -37.15 -13.32 -48.35
CA PHE A 628 -38.26 -12.67 -47.67
C PHE A 628 -39.04 -11.71 -48.56
N ASP A 629 -38.43 -11.26 -49.66
CA ASP A 629 -38.98 -10.30 -50.63
C ASP A 629 -39.68 -10.98 -51.81
N LEU A 630 -39.78 -12.31 -51.81
CA LEU A 630 -40.43 -13.08 -52.84
C LEU A 630 -41.95 -12.89 -52.77
N SER A 631 -42.55 -12.33 -53.78
CA SER A 631 -44.00 -12.17 -53.90
C SER A 631 -44.63 -13.24 -54.74
N TYR A 632 -44.06 -13.61 -55.87
CA TYR A 632 -44.56 -14.63 -56.76
C TYR A 632 -43.49 -15.16 -57.71
N TYR A 633 -43.73 -16.29 -58.32
CA TYR A 633 -42.93 -16.84 -59.41
C TYR A 633 -43.60 -16.58 -60.75
N LYS A 634 -42.82 -16.12 -61.74
CA LYS A 634 -43.26 -16.06 -63.13
C LYS A 634 -42.72 -17.30 -63.88
N LEU A 635 -43.59 -18.07 -64.49
CA LEU A 635 -43.21 -19.18 -65.35
C LEU A 635 -43.33 -18.77 -66.82
N TRP A 636 -42.27 -18.85 -67.56
CA TRP A 636 -42.17 -18.51 -68.95
C TRP A 636 -42.06 -19.79 -69.77
N HIS A 637 -42.75 -19.84 -70.94
CA HIS A 637 -42.61 -20.95 -71.86
C HIS A 637 -42.41 -20.41 -73.28
N SER A 638 -41.74 -21.20 -74.15
CA SER A 638 -41.57 -20.90 -75.57
C SER A 638 -41.50 -22.19 -76.32
N SER A 639 -42.00 -22.19 -77.54
CA SER A 639 -41.84 -23.29 -78.50
C SER A 639 -40.48 -23.30 -79.18
N SER A 640 -39.64 -22.21 -78.99
CA SER A 640 -38.31 -22.11 -79.54
C SER A 640 -37.25 -22.49 -78.51
N THR A 641 -36.26 -23.24 -78.91
CA THR A 641 -35.11 -23.60 -78.04
C THR A 641 -34.09 -22.49 -77.81
N THR A 642 -34.23 -21.41 -78.58
CA THR A 642 -33.33 -20.26 -78.52
C THR A 642 -33.97 -18.97 -77.98
N ALA A 643 -35.13 -19.09 -77.37
CA ALA A 643 -35.85 -17.93 -76.83
C ALA A 643 -35.13 -17.37 -75.60
N THR A 644 -34.89 -16.05 -75.58
CA THR A 644 -34.50 -15.29 -74.43
C THR A 644 -35.75 -14.65 -73.83
N PHE A 645 -35.94 -14.81 -72.54
CA PHE A 645 -37.07 -14.24 -71.84
C PHE A 645 -36.64 -12.93 -71.15
N THR A 646 -37.37 -11.85 -71.40
CA THR A 646 -37.19 -10.58 -70.69
C THR A 646 -38.49 -10.18 -70.01
N ASP A 647 -38.41 -9.43 -68.93
CA ASP A 647 -39.61 -9.00 -68.22
C ASP A 647 -40.50 -8.16 -69.15
N GLY A 648 -41.77 -8.56 -69.28
CA GLY A 648 -42.70 -7.96 -70.23
C GLY A 648 -42.96 -8.76 -71.54
N SER A 649 -42.22 -9.86 -71.78
CA SER A 649 -42.58 -10.79 -72.87
C SER A 649 -43.82 -11.60 -72.53
N PRO A 650 -44.78 -11.79 -73.44
CA PRO A 650 -46.04 -12.52 -73.20
C PRO A 650 -45.83 -14.02 -73.01
#